data_2470f2c3632bc33d5eac338366a02ba2
#
_entry.id   2470f2c3632bc33d5eac338366a02ba2
#
_cell.length_a   1.000
_cell.length_b   1.000
_cell.length_c   1.000
_cell.angle_alpha   90.00
_cell.angle_beta   90.00
_cell.angle_gamma   90.00
#
_symmetry.space_group_name_H-M   'P 1'
#
loop_
_entity.id
_entity.type
_entity.pdbx_description
1 polymer ?
#
loop_
_entity_poly.entity_id
_entity_poly.type
_entity_poly.pdbx_seq_one_letter_code
_entity_poly.pdbx_strand_id
1 'polypeptide(L)'
;AAGKQMIISSVKCPWKDSEGKASITTQTKSIYDYLQATINEKNAGGLIYDDADFVGAWDSFFDENGQAMSSLAIFAYAQGNQVDVSSYKDPWEYGGDTGLKDQKVTIKKVKGMSESSIRGMDISSYLALKKAGVKYYDYEGNETSLLKVLHDNGINYIRIRIWNDPFNADGETYGGGGNDVSTGVEIAKEAAQYDMKVLLDFHYSDFWAEPAVQLVPKAWKKDVNNTEKMCSDVYDFTKESIQKFKDAGANIGMVQVGNEITNGLLGIYSNRDKGESFNVIWGDKKKSTEVNKYLKAGIKAVREYTPQALVALHLETPNVWKYKTIMNTWKRDNVDYDVLGSSYYPFWSIAAKANTPKTLKDVQTLAASYGKMFAVFETSWVNNLNDGDGTPNSIGDSTNTGAYEVGPQGQVNELTDLYETVLSQDKGLGTFYWEGAWIPVKAGWTNWEYNKQIADQYGTGWASKGALGYFPDSKMYYKGKAAWGGTSWDNQALFDINGYPLQSLKFYKDSVSKGKEQIIALKIVDKNGKEVYPTQYVKVEVGKTRKITLPKFSGYYPSNKNYQLTVKGVKEENATQSVVYTRTAAGPAISYNYRVKVTKKNYKLYKNFKWKKSKTKVYKKTYVAKYRYDHKNGNKYLALYTKGGKFVGYINKKAVKRLGSATQPEQGKAYTYGKRVKIKSKKYKLYKNFKWKKSKTKVYKKTYVAKYRYKHENGNKYLALYTKSGKFVGYINTKAAKVVK
;
A
#
# COMPACT_ATOMS: atom_id res chain seq x y z
N ALA A 1 -36.48 -40.02 8.69
CA ALA A 1 -35.37 -40.83 8.17
C ALA A 1 -35.76 -42.29 8.21
N ALA A 2 -35.58 -43.04 7.10
CA ALA A 2 -36.09 -44.41 6.88
C ALA A 2 -35.30 -45.51 7.62
N GLY A 3 -34.45 -45.20 8.62
CA GLY A 3 -33.63 -46.18 9.34
C GLY A 3 -32.61 -46.95 8.47
N LYS A 4 -32.26 -46.39 7.30
CA LYS A 4 -31.30 -47.00 6.35
C LYS A 4 -29.93 -46.32 6.51
N GLN A 5 -28.87 -47.10 6.33
CA GLN A 5 -27.50 -46.55 6.19
C GLN A 5 -27.31 -46.05 4.76
N MET A 6 -26.52 -44.97 4.64
CA MET A 6 -26.07 -44.39 3.38
C MET A 6 -24.58 -44.68 3.20
N ILE A 7 -24.19 -45.13 2.03
CA ILE A 7 -22.80 -45.27 1.61
C ILE A 7 -22.61 -44.38 0.38
N ILE A 8 -21.57 -43.59 0.36
CA ILE A 8 -21.14 -42.90 -0.87
C ILE A 8 -20.41 -43.93 -1.72
N SER A 9 -21.05 -44.39 -2.80
CA SER A 9 -20.61 -45.55 -3.57
C SER A 9 -19.56 -45.27 -4.64
N SER A 10 -19.26 -44.00 -4.91
CA SER A 10 -18.23 -43.60 -5.86
C SER A 10 -17.72 -42.21 -5.50
N VAL A 11 -16.45 -42.13 -5.16
CA VAL A 11 -15.73 -40.87 -4.90
C VAL A 11 -14.49 -40.85 -5.77
N LYS A 12 -14.26 -39.73 -6.45
CA LYS A 12 -13.04 -39.45 -7.23
C LYS A 12 -12.51 -38.09 -6.84
N CYS A 13 -11.24 -38.02 -6.46
CA CYS A 13 -10.59 -36.79 -6.06
C CYS A 13 -9.32 -36.61 -6.89
N PRO A 14 -9.19 -35.50 -7.64
CA PRO A 14 -8.06 -35.33 -8.52
C PRO A 14 -6.77 -35.00 -7.71
N TRP A 15 -5.66 -35.63 -8.08
CA TRP A 15 -4.32 -35.21 -7.71
C TRP A 15 -3.61 -34.46 -8.85
N LYS A 16 -4.19 -34.50 -10.03
CA LYS A 16 -3.69 -33.84 -11.23
C LYS A 16 -4.82 -32.99 -11.81
N ASP A 17 -4.60 -31.72 -12.04
CA ASP A 17 -5.58 -30.84 -12.65
C ASP A 17 -5.64 -31.04 -14.18
N SER A 18 -6.55 -30.32 -14.86
CA SER A 18 -6.71 -30.38 -16.32
C SER A 18 -5.48 -29.91 -17.10
N GLU A 19 -4.54 -29.22 -16.44
CA GLU A 19 -3.25 -28.77 -17.00
C GLU A 19 -2.11 -29.77 -16.69
N GLY A 20 -2.40 -30.87 -16.00
CA GLY A 20 -1.43 -31.89 -15.61
C GLY A 20 -0.57 -31.53 -14.38
N LYS A 21 -0.94 -30.51 -13.63
CA LYS A 21 -0.23 -30.14 -12.40
C LYS A 21 -0.64 -31.02 -11.25
N ALA A 22 0.32 -31.53 -10.50
CA ALA A 22 0.09 -32.35 -9.34
C ALA A 22 -0.31 -31.53 -8.11
N SER A 23 -1.27 -32.05 -7.34
CA SER A 23 -1.71 -31.48 -6.07
C SER A 23 -2.19 -32.57 -5.13
N ILE A 24 -1.23 -33.32 -4.56
CA ILE A 24 -1.50 -34.43 -3.65
C ILE A 24 -2.23 -33.95 -2.40
N THR A 25 -1.86 -32.79 -1.87
CA THR A 25 -2.52 -32.17 -0.72
C THR A 25 -4.01 -31.89 -1.01
N THR A 26 -4.35 -31.40 -2.21
CA THR A 26 -5.74 -31.18 -2.62
C THR A 26 -6.53 -32.50 -2.69
N GLN A 27 -5.95 -33.54 -3.27
CA GLN A 27 -6.56 -34.88 -3.28
C GLN A 27 -6.80 -35.37 -1.86
N THR A 28 -5.77 -35.35 -1.02
CA THR A 28 -5.82 -35.80 0.38
C THR A 28 -6.90 -35.06 1.17
N LYS A 29 -6.94 -33.73 1.03
CA LYS A 29 -7.95 -32.88 1.69
C LYS A 29 -9.37 -33.24 1.24
N SER A 30 -9.59 -33.38 -0.05
CA SER A 30 -10.91 -33.69 -0.58
C SER A 30 -11.43 -35.05 -0.05
N ILE A 31 -10.58 -36.04 0.00
CA ILE A 31 -10.93 -37.35 0.57
C ILE A 31 -11.22 -37.25 2.06
N TYR A 32 -10.39 -36.51 2.80
CA TYR A 32 -10.59 -36.27 4.23
C TYR A 32 -11.92 -35.60 4.52
N ASP A 33 -12.30 -34.56 3.75
CA ASP A 33 -13.58 -33.87 3.91
C ASP A 33 -14.77 -34.82 3.69
N TYR A 34 -14.69 -35.71 2.69
CA TYR A 34 -15.71 -36.76 2.48
C TYR A 34 -15.75 -37.76 3.64
N LEU A 35 -14.60 -38.21 4.14
CA LEU A 35 -14.50 -39.12 5.28
C LEU A 35 -15.12 -38.48 6.53
N GLN A 36 -14.77 -37.24 6.82
CA GLN A 36 -15.33 -36.50 7.95
C GLN A 36 -16.86 -36.32 7.83
N ALA A 37 -17.37 -36.03 6.63
CA ALA A 37 -18.78 -35.92 6.40
C ALA A 37 -19.50 -37.25 6.70
N THR A 38 -18.91 -38.41 6.35
CA THR A 38 -19.48 -39.71 6.66
C THR A 38 -19.36 -40.10 8.14
N ILE A 39 -18.24 -39.79 8.80
CA ILE A 39 -18.01 -40.08 10.22
C ILE A 39 -18.99 -39.30 11.10
N ASN A 40 -19.30 -38.06 10.74
CA ASN A 40 -20.14 -37.17 11.54
C ASN A 40 -21.66 -37.47 11.38
N GLU A 41 -22.04 -38.27 10.41
CA GLU A 41 -23.44 -38.59 10.14
C GLU A 41 -23.83 -39.96 10.71
N LYS A 42 -24.76 -40.01 11.66
CA LYS A 42 -25.18 -41.21 12.41
C LYS A 42 -25.58 -42.42 11.53
N ASN A 43 -26.09 -42.13 10.32
CA ASN A 43 -26.57 -43.16 9.39
C ASN A 43 -25.65 -43.33 8.16
N ALA A 44 -24.44 -42.77 8.19
CA ALA A 44 -23.47 -43.00 7.12
C ALA A 44 -22.64 -44.25 7.40
N GLY A 45 -22.51 -45.10 6.39
CA GLY A 45 -21.72 -46.33 6.44
C GLY A 45 -20.30 -46.20 5.93
N GLY A 46 -19.97 -45.05 5.36
CA GLY A 46 -18.63 -44.75 4.79
C GLY A 46 -18.68 -44.38 3.30
N LEU A 47 -17.53 -44.42 2.66
CA LEU A 47 -17.35 -44.15 1.24
C LEU A 47 -16.58 -45.26 0.55
N ILE A 48 -16.75 -45.38 -0.77
CA ILE A 48 -15.97 -46.23 -1.64
C ILE A 48 -15.26 -45.31 -2.63
N TYR A 49 -13.93 -45.37 -2.66
CA TYR A 49 -13.12 -44.64 -3.64
C TYR A 49 -13.09 -45.44 -4.94
N ASP A 50 -13.31 -44.77 -6.06
CA ASP A 50 -13.46 -45.39 -7.37
C ASP A 50 -12.15 -45.34 -8.17
N ASP A 51 -11.76 -46.46 -8.80
CA ASP A 51 -10.54 -46.58 -9.61
C ASP A 51 -9.23 -46.21 -8.90
N ALA A 52 -9.13 -46.49 -7.60
CA ALA A 52 -8.00 -46.12 -6.73
C ALA A 52 -6.64 -46.59 -7.22
N ASP A 53 -6.57 -47.69 -7.93
CA ASP A 53 -5.36 -48.38 -8.40
C ASP A 53 -5.07 -48.19 -9.90
N PHE A 54 -5.79 -47.29 -10.58
CA PHE A 54 -5.55 -47.00 -11.98
C PHE A 54 -4.31 -46.14 -12.18
N VAL A 55 -3.16 -46.80 -12.30
CA VAL A 55 -1.82 -46.17 -12.33
C VAL A 55 -1.74 -44.98 -13.27
N GLY A 56 -1.32 -43.85 -12.76
CA GLY A 56 -1.15 -42.58 -13.51
C GLY A 56 -2.45 -41.86 -13.87
N ALA A 57 -3.65 -42.39 -13.49
CA ALA A 57 -4.88 -41.65 -13.66
C ALA A 57 -4.92 -40.40 -12.77
N TRP A 58 -5.64 -39.38 -13.22
CA TRP A 58 -5.72 -38.07 -12.57
C TRP A 58 -6.28 -38.09 -11.13
N ASP A 59 -6.95 -39.17 -10.76
CA ASP A 59 -7.63 -39.42 -9.50
C ASP A 59 -7.12 -40.67 -8.75
N SER A 60 -6.12 -41.39 -9.28
CA SER A 60 -5.51 -42.55 -8.66
C SER A 60 -4.72 -42.20 -7.41
N PHE A 61 -4.38 -43.21 -6.58
CA PHE A 61 -3.39 -43.10 -5.50
C PHE A 61 -1.97 -43.50 -5.93
N PHE A 62 -1.77 -43.77 -7.20
CA PHE A 62 -0.49 -44.18 -7.76
C PHE A 62 -0.09 -43.23 -8.89
N ASP A 63 1.17 -42.82 -8.87
CA ASP A 63 1.77 -41.96 -9.90
C ASP A 63 1.95 -42.72 -11.23
N GLU A 64 2.50 -42.05 -12.24
CA GLU A 64 2.72 -42.63 -13.58
C GLU A 64 3.71 -43.82 -13.57
N ASN A 65 4.50 -43.94 -12.50
CA ASN A 65 5.48 -45.02 -12.29
C ASN A 65 4.92 -46.16 -11.44
N GLY A 66 3.65 -46.11 -11.02
CA GLY A 66 3.02 -47.07 -10.13
C GLY A 66 3.48 -46.96 -8.67
N GLN A 67 4.06 -45.84 -8.27
CA GLN A 67 4.45 -45.57 -6.87
C GLN A 67 3.26 -45.00 -6.12
N ALA A 68 3.00 -45.51 -4.92
CA ALA A 68 1.96 -45.00 -4.07
C ALA A 68 2.28 -43.59 -3.60
N MET A 69 1.29 -42.71 -3.70
CA MET A 69 1.38 -41.31 -3.21
C MET A 69 0.91 -41.22 -1.76
N SER A 70 1.37 -40.19 -1.04
CA SER A 70 1.06 -39.98 0.38
C SER A 70 -0.44 -39.84 0.66
N SER A 71 -1.24 -39.46 -0.33
CA SER A 71 -2.69 -39.39 -0.23
C SER A 71 -3.36 -40.76 0.10
N LEU A 72 -2.73 -41.86 -0.23
CA LEU A 72 -3.23 -43.19 0.16
C LEU A 72 -3.28 -43.38 1.68
N ALA A 73 -2.41 -42.74 2.41
CA ALA A 73 -2.35 -42.82 3.89
C ALA A 73 -3.56 -42.18 4.59
N ILE A 74 -4.39 -41.42 3.87
CA ILE A 74 -5.53 -40.68 4.47
C ILE A 74 -6.54 -41.58 5.16
N PHE A 75 -6.74 -42.78 4.66
CA PHE A 75 -7.67 -43.72 5.26
C PHE A 75 -7.23 -44.21 6.64
N ALA A 76 -5.93 -44.47 6.82
CA ALA A 76 -5.38 -44.84 8.11
C ALA A 76 -5.42 -43.63 9.08
N TYR A 77 -5.06 -42.44 8.58
CA TYR A 77 -5.12 -41.20 9.35
C TYR A 77 -6.55 -40.88 9.84
N ALA A 78 -7.56 -41.03 8.96
CA ALA A 78 -8.96 -40.79 9.32
C ALA A 78 -9.49 -41.75 10.41
N GLN A 79 -8.84 -42.92 10.59
CA GLN A 79 -9.10 -43.86 11.68
C GLN A 79 -8.39 -43.53 12.98
N GLY A 80 -7.65 -42.40 13.04
CA GLY A 80 -6.87 -41.97 14.20
C GLY A 80 -5.48 -42.60 14.34
N ASN A 81 -4.99 -43.28 13.30
CA ASN A 81 -3.63 -43.83 13.30
C ASN A 81 -2.62 -42.74 13.02
N GLN A 82 -1.46 -42.84 13.67
CA GLN A 82 -0.28 -42.07 13.24
C GLN A 82 0.25 -42.66 11.93
N VAL A 83 0.45 -41.80 10.93
CA VAL A 83 0.91 -42.22 9.62
C VAL A 83 2.27 -41.63 9.34
N ASP A 84 3.27 -42.47 9.10
CA ASP A 84 4.56 -42.05 8.57
C ASP A 84 4.47 -42.02 7.05
N VAL A 85 4.49 -40.82 6.48
CA VAL A 85 4.45 -40.58 5.04
C VAL A 85 5.82 -40.37 4.41
N SER A 86 6.89 -40.50 5.18
CA SER A 86 8.27 -40.22 4.74
C SER A 86 8.79 -41.17 3.65
N SER A 87 8.16 -42.34 3.51
CA SER A 87 8.49 -43.31 2.46
C SER A 87 7.79 -43.06 1.13
N TYR A 88 6.75 -42.22 1.11
CA TYR A 88 6.03 -41.86 -0.11
C TYR A 88 6.82 -40.81 -0.90
N LYS A 89 6.80 -40.91 -2.22
CA LYS A 89 7.41 -39.93 -3.12
C LYS A 89 6.32 -39.30 -3.96
N ASP A 90 5.78 -38.19 -3.47
CA ASP A 90 4.78 -37.48 -4.20
C ASP A 90 5.38 -36.76 -5.43
N PRO A 91 4.66 -36.72 -6.58
CA PRO A 91 5.19 -36.14 -7.81
C PRO A 91 5.58 -34.66 -7.74
N TRP A 92 5.09 -33.96 -6.72
CA TRP A 92 5.38 -32.54 -6.48
C TRP A 92 6.49 -32.33 -5.43
N GLU A 93 6.92 -33.40 -4.74
CA GLU A 93 8.02 -33.26 -3.79
C GLU A 93 9.28 -32.82 -4.54
N TYR A 94 9.75 -31.64 -4.20
CA TYR A 94 11.13 -31.29 -4.37
C TYR A 94 11.90 -32.22 -3.42
N GLY A 95 12.45 -33.30 -3.96
CA GLY A 95 13.24 -34.26 -3.18
C GLY A 95 14.30 -33.48 -2.42
N GLY A 96 14.24 -33.53 -1.10
CA GLY A 96 15.09 -32.76 -0.23
C GLY A 96 16.53 -32.81 -0.74
N ASP A 97 17.13 -31.67 -0.92
CA ASP A 97 18.54 -31.38 -1.17
C ASP A 97 19.04 -31.31 -2.62
N THR A 98 18.79 -32.28 -3.44
CA THR A 98 19.57 -32.42 -4.70
C THR A 98 18.85 -31.90 -5.93
N GLY A 99 17.53 -31.98 -6.00
CA GLY A 99 16.74 -31.50 -7.13
C GLY A 99 16.80 -29.97 -7.31
N LEU A 100 17.04 -29.23 -6.24
CA LEU A 100 17.14 -27.78 -6.28
C LEU A 100 18.43 -27.27 -6.91
N LYS A 101 19.53 -28.03 -6.82
CA LYS A 101 20.81 -27.67 -7.47
C LYS A 101 20.72 -27.70 -8.98
N ASP A 102 19.82 -28.53 -9.52
CA ASP A 102 19.61 -28.70 -10.96
C ASP A 102 18.53 -27.76 -11.53
N GLN A 103 17.83 -27.01 -10.68
CA GLN A 103 16.89 -25.97 -11.14
C GLN A 103 17.62 -24.91 -11.95
N LYS A 104 17.26 -24.77 -13.21
CA LYS A 104 17.85 -23.78 -14.10
C LYS A 104 17.09 -22.46 -13.99
N VAL A 105 17.71 -21.45 -13.41
CA VAL A 105 17.23 -20.07 -13.47
C VAL A 105 18.22 -19.20 -14.20
N THR A 106 17.70 -18.23 -14.97
CA THR A 106 18.52 -17.23 -15.66
C THR A 106 18.40 -15.90 -14.91
N ILE A 107 19.48 -15.49 -14.26
CA ILE A 107 19.54 -14.22 -13.53
C ILE A 107 20.36 -13.22 -14.33
N LYS A 108 19.76 -12.08 -14.66
CA LYS A 108 20.42 -10.99 -15.37
C LYS A 108 20.87 -9.90 -14.39
N LYS A 109 21.94 -9.18 -14.74
CA LYS A 109 22.32 -7.97 -13.98
C LYS A 109 21.24 -6.91 -14.11
N VAL A 110 20.70 -6.46 -12.98
CA VAL A 110 19.66 -5.43 -12.92
C VAL A 110 20.29 -4.04 -13.04
N LYS A 111 19.86 -3.29 -14.03
CA LYS A 111 20.35 -1.93 -14.24
C LYS A 111 20.04 -1.01 -13.05
N GLY A 112 21.09 -0.44 -12.46
CA GLY A 112 20.96 0.46 -11.32
C GLY A 112 20.98 -0.24 -9.96
N MET A 113 21.03 -1.56 -9.91
CA MET A 113 21.20 -2.32 -8.68
C MET A 113 22.66 -2.29 -8.25
N SER A 114 22.91 -1.70 -7.10
CA SER A 114 24.24 -1.59 -6.49
C SER A 114 24.34 -2.42 -5.22
N GLU A 115 25.55 -2.60 -4.71
CA GLU A 115 25.77 -3.21 -3.40
C GLU A 115 25.02 -2.49 -2.26
N SER A 116 24.74 -1.21 -2.42
CA SER A 116 24.01 -0.40 -1.44
C SER A 116 22.49 -0.38 -1.64
N SER A 117 21.96 -0.99 -2.71
CA SER A 117 20.51 -1.12 -2.91
C SER A 117 19.92 -2.00 -1.81
N ILE A 118 18.74 -1.63 -1.30
CA ILE A 118 18.02 -2.49 -0.36
C ILE A 118 17.63 -3.77 -1.08
N ARG A 119 18.16 -4.87 -0.59
CA ARG A 119 17.83 -6.24 -0.94
C ARG A 119 17.25 -6.87 0.31
N GLY A 120 15.96 -6.56 0.54
CA GLY A 120 15.30 -6.84 1.81
C GLY A 120 14.44 -8.08 1.77
N MET A 121 14.24 -8.66 2.95
CA MET A 121 13.28 -9.74 3.18
C MET A 121 12.59 -9.55 4.53
N ASP A 122 11.26 -9.70 4.55
CA ASP A 122 10.50 -9.89 5.78
C ASP A 122 10.63 -11.36 6.21
N ILE A 123 11.01 -11.59 7.45
CA ILE A 123 11.13 -12.92 8.05
C ILE A 123 10.50 -12.95 9.44
N SER A 124 9.44 -12.20 9.64
CA SER A 124 8.81 -12.03 10.96
C SER A 124 8.33 -13.35 11.57
N SER A 125 7.95 -14.35 10.75
CA SER A 125 7.56 -15.69 11.21
C SER A 125 8.74 -16.58 11.61
N TYR A 126 9.99 -16.22 11.26
CA TYR A 126 11.18 -17.06 11.40
C TYR A 126 11.40 -17.63 12.81
N LEU A 127 11.29 -16.79 13.84
CA LEU A 127 11.59 -17.25 15.21
C LEU A 127 10.57 -18.27 15.72
N ALA A 128 9.31 -18.14 15.35
CA ALA A 128 8.27 -19.12 15.65
C ALA A 128 8.54 -20.46 14.96
N LEU A 129 8.91 -20.40 13.68
CA LEU A 129 9.30 -21.60 12.91
C LEU A 129 10.54 -22.29 13.49
N LYS A 130 11.57 -21.53 13.83
CA LYS A 130 12.80 -22.03 14.48
C LYS A 130 12.50 -22.73 15.82
N LYS A 131 11.67 -22.10 16.67
CA LYS A 131 11.23 -22.69 17.94
C LYS A 131 10.40 -23.97 17.75
N ALA A 132 9.69 -24.07 16.64
CA ALA A 132 8.93 -25.27 16.26
C ALA A 132 9.79 -26.37 15.62
N GLY A 133 11.10 -26.14 15.45
CA GLY A 133 12.03 -27.13 14.92
C GLY A 133 12.21 -27.09 13.41
N VAL A 134 11.69 -26.09 12.70
CA VAL A 134 11.96 -25.89 11.27
C VAL A 134 13.43 -25.59 11.08
N LYS A 135 14.03 -26.23 10.09
CA LYS A 135 15.44 -26.12 9.75
C LYS A 135 15.62 -25.46 8.38
N TYR A 136 16.75 -24.78 8.22
CA TYR A 136 17.15 -24.20 6.93
C TYR A 136 18.51 -24.72 6.55
N TYR A 137 18.77 -24.80 5.25
CA TYR A 137 19.97 -25.37 4.69
C TYR A 137 20.64 -24.39 3.72
N ASP A 138 21.95 -24.55 3.54
CA ASP A 138 22.68 -23.89 2.46
C ASP A 138 22.54 -24.68 1.13
N TYR A 139 23.14 -24.17 0.04
CA TYR A 139 23.12 -24.86 -1.26
C TYR A 139 23.94 -26.13 -1.31
N GLU A 140 24.76 -26.36 -0.33
CA GLU A 140 25.54 -27.59 -0.16
C GLU A 140 24.79 -28.66 0.64
N GLY A 141 23.63 -28.31 1.20
CA GLY A 141 22.77 -29.18 1.98
C GLY A 141 23.14 -29.24 3.48
N ASN A 142 23.98 -28.32 3.96
CA ASN A 142 24.31 -28.23 5.36
C ASN A 142 23.28 -27.42 6.14
N GLU A 143 22.80 -27.95 7.27
CA GLU A 143 21.92 -27.20 8.19
C GLU A 143 22.67 -25.96 8.73
N THR A 144 22.03 -24.80 8.63
CA THR A 144 22.62 -23.54 9.08
C THR A 144 21.55 -22.51 9.46
N SER A 145 21.96 -21.35 10.02
CA SER A 145 21.05 -20.26 10.31
C SER A 145 20.41 -19.67 9.05
N LEU A 146 19.10 -19.40 9.09
CA LEU A 146 18.41 -18.68 8.00
C LEU A 146 19.14 -17.38 7.65
N LEU A 147 19.51 -16.57 8.67
CA LEU A 147 20.15 -15.27 8.46
C LEU A 147 21.50 -15.44 7.72
N LYS A 148 22.23 -16.51 7.98
CA LYS A 148 23.46 -16.83 7.25
C LYS A 148 23.17 -17.11 5.77
N VAL A 149 22.19 -17.96 5.48
CA VAL A 149 21.80 -18.27 4.09
C VAL A 149 21.38 -17.01 3.34
N LEU A 150 20.56 -16.16 3.96
CA LEU A 150 20.10 -14.90 3.38
C LEU A 150 21.28 -13.95 3.10
N HIS A 151 22.16 -13.74 4.09
CA HIS A 151 23.35 -12.90 3.94
C HIS A 151 24.26 -13.39 2.80
N ASP A 152 24.60 -14.67 2.76
CA ASP A 152 25.50 -15.26 1.77
C ASP A 152 24.94 -15.15 0.35
N ASN A 153 23.61 -15.05 0.23
CA ASN A 153 22.91 -14.83 -1.02
C ASN A 153 22.58 -13.36 -1.31
N GLY A 154 23.12 -12.42 -0.51
CA GLY A 154 23.12 -11.01 -0.82
C GLY A 154 21.95 -10.21 -0.23
N ILE A 155 21.11 -10.80 0.61
CA ILE A 155 20.15 -10.04 1.44
C ILE A 155 20.95 -9.19 2.42
N ASN A 156 20.61 -7.90 2.51
CA ASN A 156 21.30 -6.93 3.36
C ASN A 156 20.38 -6.18 4.32
N TYR A 157 19.08 -6.50 4.29
CA TYR A 157 18.09 -5.82 5.08
C TYR A 157 16.97 -6.78 5.51
N ILE A 158 16.60 -6.77 6.79
CA ILE A 158 15.54 -7.60 7.34
C ILE A 158 14.38 -6.69 7.78
N ARG A 159 13.15 -6.96 7.32
CA ARG A 159 11.94 -6.31 7.81
C ARG A 159 11.35 -7.17 8.92
N ILE A 160 10.94 -6.53 10.01
CA ILE A 160 10.39 -7.18 11.21
C ILE A 160 9.15 -6.42 11.62
N ARG A 161 7.97 -7.08 11.56
CA ARG A 161 6.75 -6.48 12.09
C ARG A 161 6.75 -6.51 13.63
N ILE A 162 6.16 -5.50 14.21
CA ILE A 162 6.12 -5.30 15.66
C ILE A 162 4.66 -5.10 16.08
N TRP A 163 4.16 -6.02 16.89
CA TRP A 163 2.87 -5.95 17.55
C TRP A 163 3.03 -5.55 19.02
N ASN A 164 1.95 -5.02 19.61
CA ASN A 164 2.01 -4.56 21.00
C ASN A 164 1.97 -5.74 21.97
N ASP A 165 0.93 -6.58 21.86
CA ASP A 165 0.73 -7.73 22.74
C ASP A 165 -0.05 -8.82 21.98
N PRO A 166 0.64 -9.67 21.20
CA PRO A 166 0.02 -10.69 20.35
C PRO A 166 -0.37 -11.97 21.10
N PHE A 167 -0.89 -11.82 22.32
CA PHE A 167 -1.32 -12.93 23.17
C PHE A 167 -2.72 -12.68 23.72
N ASN A 168 -3.49 -13.75 23.97
CA ASN A 168 -4.76 -13.66 24.68
C ASN A 168 -4.56 -13.55 26.19
N ALA A 169 -5.66 -13.53 26.97
CA ALA A 169 -5.60 -13.41 28.42
C ALA A 169 -4.94 -14.62 29.12
N ASP A 170 -4.94 -15.78 28.46
CA ASP A 170 -4.32 -17.02 28.95
C ASP A 170 -2.85 -17.13 28.55
N GLY A 171 -2.31 -16.13 27.83
CA GLY A 171 -0.94 -16.12 27.34
C GLY A 171 -0.73 -16.93 26.05
N GLU A 172 -1.80 -17.40 25.40
CA GLU A 172 -1.71 -18.09 24.11
C GLU A 172 -1.47 -17.09 22.98
N THR A 173 -0.53 -17.42 22.07
CA THR A 173 -0.19 -16.55 20.93
C THR A 173 -1.35 -16.42 19.95
N TYR A 174 -1.46 -15.25 19.28
CA TYR A 174 -2.43 -15.09 18.19
C TYR A 174 -1.99 -15.74 16.86
N GLY A 175 -0.74 -16.14 16.73
CA GLY A 175 -0.18 -16.67 15.49
C GLY A 175 0.65 -15.64 14.72
N GLY A 176 0.90 -15.90 13.43
CA GLY A 176 1.63 -15.00 12.55
C GLY A 176 3.05 -14.67 13.02
N GLY A 177 3.73 -15.58 13.73
CA GLY A 177 5.04 -15.37 14.31
C GLY A 177 5.06 -14.86 15.76
N GLY A 178 3.90 -14.45 16.32
CA GLY A 178 3.83 -13.92 17.68
C GLY A 178 4.74 -12.70 17.92
N ASN A 179 4.80 -11.80 16.97
CA ASN A 179 5.82 -10.74 16.83
C ASN A 179 5.65 -9.59 17.84
N ASP A 180 5.78 -9.87 19.13
CA ASP A 180 6.00 -8.83 20.11
C ASP A 180 7.40 -8.20 19.98
N VAL A 181 7.67 -7.18 20.80
CA VAL A 181 8.95 -6.48 20.76
C VAL A 181 10.12 -7.44 21.09
N SER A 182 9.93 -8.39 21.99
CA SER A 182 11.00 -9.31 22.40
C SER A 182 11.35 -10.29 21.28
N THR A 183 10.37 -10.82 20.58
CA THR A 183 10.54 -11.66 19.40
C THR A 183 11.28 -10.90 18.28
N GLY A 184 10.87 -9.65 18.03
CA GLY A 184 11.56 -8.81 17.05
C GLY A 184 13.01 -8.52 17.41
N VAL A 185 13.31 -8.28 18.70
CA VAL A 185 14.67 -8.05 19.22
C VAL A 185 15.55 -9.27 19.01
N GLU A 186 15.06 -10.49 19.24
CA GLU A 186 15.84 -11.73 19.01
C GLU A 186 16.23 -11.88 17.53
N ILE A 187 15.28 -11.64 16.60
CA ILE A 187 15.55 -11.67 15.15
C ILE A 187 16.60 -10.61 14.78
N ALA A 188 16.43 -9.38 15.27
CA ALA A 188 17.35 -8.29 14.96
C ALA A 188 18.77 -8.51 15.52
N LYS A 189 18.88 -9.12 16.70
CA LYS A 189 20.17 -9.51 17.28
C LYS A 189 20.91 -10.55 16.44
N GLU A 190 20.18 -11.53 15.90
CA GLU A 190 20.76 -12.50 14.97
C GLU A 190 21.18 -11.84 13.65
N ALA A 191 20.34 -10.96 13.08
CA ALA A 191 20.66 -10.20 11.86
C ALA A 191 21.92 -9.32 12.02
N ALA A 192 22.12 -8.73 13.20
CA ALA A 192 23.28 -7.89 13.49
C ALA A 192 24.62 -8.66 13.42
N GLN A 193 24.62 -9.98 13.63
CA GLN A 193 25.82 -10.82 13.50
C GLN A 193 26.34 -10.87 12.05
N TYR A 194 25.52 -10.53 11.08
CA TYR A 194 25.80 -10.50 9.64
C TYR A 194 25.79 -9.08 9.08
N ASP A 195 25.94 -8.04 9.90
CA ASP A 195 25.88 -6.62 9.50
C ASP A 195 24.60 -6.22 8.74
N MET A 196 23.53 -7.02 8.83
CA MET A 196 22.26 -6.70 8.18
C MET A 196 21.57 -5.56 8.90
N LYS A 197 21.01 -4.64 8.14
CA LYS A 197 20.11 -3.61 8.69
C LYS A 197 18.73 -4.19 8.97
N VAL A 198 18.02 -3.55 9.90
CA VAL A 198 16.63 -3.86 10.15
C VAL A 198 15.71 -2.69 9.86
N LEU A 199 14.55 -3.00 9.25
CA LEU A 199 13.39 -2.14 9.16
C LEU A 199 12.40 -2.61 10.22
N LEU A 200 12.11 -1.77 11.20
CA LEU A 200 11.11 -2.04 12.24
C LEU A 200 9.74 -1.58 11.73
N ASP A 201 8.81 -2.51 11.55
CA ASP A 201 7.47 -2.28 11.05
C ASP A 201 6.45 -2.25 12.18
N PHE A 202 6.14 -1.07 12.69
CA PHE A 202 5.17 -0.89 13.76
C PHE A 202 3.74 -0.95 13.23
N HIS A 203 3.02 -2.02 13.55
CA HIS A 203 1.59 -2.15 13.23
C HIS A 203 0.70 -1.30 14.14
N TYR A 204 1.15 -0.97 15.36
CA TYR A 204 0.36 -0.32 16.41
C TYR A 204 -0.97 -1.06 16.67
N SER A 205 -0.90 -2.36 16.69
CA SER A 205 -1.98 -3.30 16.99
C SER A 205 -1.42 -4.50 17.74
N ASP A 206 -2.27 -5.35 18.27
CA ASP A 206 -1.84 -6.60 18.93
C ASP A 206 -1.69 -7.76 17.93
N PHE A 207 -2.22 -7.60 16.71
CA PHE A 207 -2.19 -8.61 15.67
C PHE A 207 -2.17 -7.93 14.30
N TRP A 208 -2.53 -8.63 13.23
CA TRP A 208 -2.50 -8.08 11.87
C TRP A 208 -3.16 -6.71 11.77
N ALA A 209 -2.41 -5.72 11.30
CA ALA A 209 -2.91 -4.45 10.82
C ALA A 209 -2.67 -4.38 9.31
N GLU A 210 -3.76 -4.20 8.54
CA GLU A 210 -3.76 -4.23 7.08
C GLU A 210 -4.90 -3.34 6.57
N PRO A 211 -5.10 -3.17 5.25
CA PRO A 211 -6.08 -2.19 4.77
C PRO A 211 -7.53 -2.40 5.22
N ALA A 212 -7.93 -3.62 5.57
CA ALA A 212 -9.29 -3.88 6.07
C ALA A 212 -9.41 -3.71 7.59
N VAL A 213 -8.30 -3.81 8.32
CA VAL A 213 -8.30 -3.86 9.80
C VAL A 213 -7.15 -3.06 10.39
N GLN A 214 -7.49 -2.08 11.23
CA GLN A 214 -6.53 -1.20 11.93
C GLN A 214 -7.00 -1.03 13.38
N LEU A 215 -6.95 -2.12 14.17
CA LEU A 215 -7.47 -2.14 15.53
C LEU A 215 -6.52 -1.46 16.52
N VAL A 216 -7.10 -0.89 17.57
CA VAL A 216 -6.37 -0.32 18.70
C VAL A 216 -5.86 -1.46 19.60
N PRO A 217 -4.59 -1.43 20.06
CA PRO A 217 -4.07 -2.37 21.04
C PRO A 217 -4.94 -2.46 22.29
N LYS A 218 -5.04 -3.65 22.86
CA LYS A 218 -5.83 -3.91 24.09
C LYS A 218 -5.49 -2.93 25.20
N ALA A 219 -4.21 -2.67 25.40
CA ALA A 219 -3.71 -1.77 26.45
C ALA A 219 -4.17 -0.31 26.28
N TRP A 220 -4.46 0.13 25.03
CA TRP A 220 -4.82 1.51 24.71
C TRP A 220 -6.32 1.72 24.50
N LYS A 221 -7.15 0.67 24.57
CA LYS A 221 -8.62 0.77 24.36
C LYS A 221 -9.29 1.81 25.24
N LYS A 222 -8.81 2.02 26.48
CA LYS A 222 -9.34 3.03 27.41
C LYS A 222 -9.08 4.46 26.97
N ASP A 223 -8.11 4.68 26.07
CA ASP A 223 -7.62 6.00 25.66
C ASP A 223 -8.15 6.44 24.28
N VAL A 224 -8.97 5.62 23.61
CA VAL A 224 -9.46 5.86 22.21
C VAL A 224 -10.20 7.19 22.00
N ASN A 225 -10.82 7.73 23.06
CA ASN A 225 -11.53 9.01 22.99
C ASN A 225 -10.64 10.20 23.39
N ASN A 226 -9.36 9.97 23.67
CA ASN A 226 -8.40 11.00 24.04
C ASN A 226 -7.19 10.99 23.12
N THR A 227 -7.24 11.82 22.08
CA THR A 227 -6.18 11.91 21.06
C THR A 227 -4.79 12.18 21.64
N GLU A 228 -4.68 13.01 22.69
CA GLU A 228 -3.38 13.34 23.29
C GLU A 228 -2.80 12.13 24.05
N LYS A 229 -3.65 11.38 24.74
CA LYS A 229 -3.23 10.15 25.42
C LYS A 229 -2.81 9.07 24.43
N MET A 230 -3.59 8.86 23.37
CA MET A 230 -3.22 7.95 22.26
C MET A 230 -1.90 8.35 21.61
N CYS A 231 -1.63 9.65 21.43
CA CYS A 231 -0.33 10.11 20.96
C CYS A 231 0.81 9.77 21.92
N SER A 232 0.58 9.89 23.25
CA SER A 232 1.56 9.47 24.25
C SER A 232 1.83 7.97 24.17
N ASP A 233 0.77 7.15 24.07
CA ASP A 233 0.89 5.70 23.98
C ASP A 233 1.71 5.26 22.75
N VAL A 234 1.44 5.85 21.58
CA VAL A 234 2.20 5.63 20.34
C VAL A 234 3.68 6.04 20.52
N TYR A 235 3.92 7.23 21.09
CA TYR A 235 5.27 7.73 21.30
C TYR A 235 6.05 6.84 22.26
N ASP A 236 5.48 6.51 23.43
CA ASP A 236 6.15 5.74 24.45
C ASP A 236 6.44 4.30 23.99
N PHE A 237 5.48 3.63 23.35
CA PHE A 237 5.68 2.30 22.78
C PHE A 237 6.80 2.29 21.72
N THR A 238 6.81 3.28 20.81
CA THR A 238 7.83 3.38 19.77
C THR A 238 9.22 3.62 20.38
N LYS A 239 9.32 4.55 21.33
CA LYS A 239 10.54 4.87 22.05
C LYS A 239 11.10 3.66 22.79
N GLU A 240 10.29 3.00 23.62
CA GLU A 240 10.71 1.87 24.43
C GLU A 240 11.13 0.68 23.57
N SER A 241 10.40 0.43 22.48
CA SER A 241 10.77 -0.60 21.52
C SER A 241 12.13 -0.28 20.88
N ILE A 242 12.31 0.92 20.31
CA ILE A 242 13.59 1.32 19.70
C ILE A 242 14.75 1.16 20.69
N GLN A 243 14.54 1.53 21.96
CA GLN A 243 15.59 1.38 22.97
C GLN A 243 15.98 -0.08 23.16
N LYS A 244 15.01 -1.01 23.27
CA LYS A 244 15.28 -2.45 23.40
C LYS A 244 16.05 -3.00 22.21
N PHE A 245 15.69 -2.60 20.98
CA PHE A 245 16.44 -2.99 19.77
C PHE A 245 17.88 -2.47 19.78
N LYS A 246 18.10 -1.23 20.18
CA LYS A 246 19.45 -0.64 20.30
C LYS A 246 20.29 -1.32 21.37
N ASP A 247 19.72 -1.59 22.53
CA ASP A 247 20.39 -2.27 23.65
C ASP A 247 20.83 -3.70 23.25
N ALA A 248 20.09 -4.32 22.35
CA ALA A 248 20.43 -5.63 21.76
C ALA A 248 21.45 -5.53 20.60
N GLY A 249 21.92 -4.36 20.22
CA GLY A 249 22.90 -4.15 19.14
C GLY A 249 22.31 -4.19 17.74
N ALA A 250 21.00 -4.05 17.57
CA ALA A 250 20.36 -4.03 16.26
C ALA A 250 20.81 -2.85 15.39
N ASN A 251 21.12 -3.10 14.12
CA ASN A 251 21.44 -2.07 13.13
C ASN A 251 20.16 -1.49 12.53
N ILE A 252 19.51 -0.57 13.23
CA ILE A 252 18.24 0.03 12.79
C ILE A 252 18.49 1.01 11.65
N GLY A 253 18.17 0.62 10.43
CA GLY A 253 18.32 1.47 9.25
C GLY A 253 17.05 2.21 8.85
N MET A 254 15.87 1.68 9.20
CA MET A 254 14.57 2.28 8.88
C MET A 254 13.51 1.92 9.92
N VAL A 255 12.58 2.82 10.15
CA VAL A 255 11.40 2.58 10.99
C VAL A 255 10.14 2.94 10.20
N GLN A 256 9.25 1.97 10.05
CA GLN A 256 7.95 2.11 9.43
C GLN A 256 6.92 2.43 10.50
N VAL A 257 6.28 3.60 10.40
CA VAL A 257 5.28 4.09 11.35
C VAL A 257 3.89 3.78 10.81
N GLY A 258 3.35 2.65 11.21
CA GLY A 258 2.09 2.09 10.72
C GLY A 258 2.25 1.19 9.49
N ASN A 259 1.54 0.05 9.45
CA ASN A 259 1.51 -0.87 8.33
C ASN A 259 0.27 -0.65 7.47
N GLU A 260 0.47 -0.51 6.15
CA GLU A 260 -0.59 -0.39 5.13
C GLU A 260 -1.73 0.57 5.50
N ILE A 261 -1.37 1.74 5.98
CA ILE A 261 -2.29 2.74 6.55
C ILE A 261 -3.20 3.43 5.52
N THR A 262 -3.39 2.84 4.36
CA THR A 262 -4.19 3.41 3.27
C THR A 262 -5.61 3.75 3.71
N ASN A 263 -6.22 2.93 4.52
CA ASN A 263 -7.60 3.12 4.98
C ASN A 263 -7.70 3.73 6.38
N GLY A 264 -6.56 4.07 7.02
CA GLY A 264 -6.52 4.69 8.34
C GLY A 264 -5.53 4.03 9.29
N LEU A 265 -5.65 4.26 10.59
CA LEU A 265 -4.74 3.79 11.63
C LEU A 265 -5.43 3.82 13.01
N LEU A 266 -5.10 2.89 13.91
CA LEU A 266 -5.44 2.94 15.33
C LEU A 266 -6.93 3.18 15.61
N GLY A 267 -7.81 2.36 15.02
CA GLY A 267 -9.24 2.44 15.19
C GLY A 267 -9.95 3.51 14.33
N ILE A 268 -9.21 4.45 13.75
CA ILE A 268 -9.72 5.44 12.80
C ILE A 268 -9.45 4.94 11.39
N TYR A 269 -10.29 4.03 10.90
CA TYR A 269 -10.14 3.47 9.55
C TYR A 269 -11.49 3.29 8.84
N SER A 270 -11.46 3.17 7.51
CA SER A 270 -12.64 2.90 6.70
C SER A 270 -12.99 1.42 6.72
N ASN A 271 -14.28 1.11 6.88
CA ASN A 271 -14.77 -0.26 6.90
C ASN A 271 -15.03 -0.74 5.46
N ARG A 272 -14.14 -1.58 4.94
CA ARG A 272 -14.24 -2.14 3.56
C ARG A 272 -15.46 -3.06 3.40
N ASP A 273 -15.87 -3.78 4.44
CA ASP A 273 -17.04 -4.67 4.42
C ASP A 273 -18.34 -3.89 4.23
N LYS A 274 -18.35 -2.62 4.67
CA LYS A 274 -19.45 -1.67 4.44
C LYS A 274 -19.30 -0.88 3.13
N GLY A 275 -18.34 -1.24 2.27
CA GLY A 275 -18.05 -0.54 1.02
C GLY A 275 -17.45 0.85 1.18
N GLU A 276 -16.90 1.17 2.35
CA GLU A 276 -16.25 2.45 2.58
C GLU A 276 -14.88 2.50 1.89
N SER A 277 -14.58 3.63 1.26
CA SER A 277 -13.28 3.88 0.65
C SER A 277 -12.34 4.63 1.59
N PHE A 278 -11.03 4.57 1.33
CA PHE A 278 -10.00 5.34 2.03
C PHE A 278 -10.37 6.83 2.21
N ASN A 279 -11.22 7.37 1.33
CA ASN A 279 -11.61 8.78 1.34
C ASN A 279 -12.53 9.15 2.52
N VAL A 280 -13.14 8.16 3.19
CA VAL A 280 -13.89 8.36 4.44
C VAL A 280 -12.98 8.90 5.55
N ILE A 281 -11.71 8.51 5.53
CA ILE A 281 -10.70 9.00 6.47
C ILE A 281 -9.94 10.20 5.89
N TRP A 282 -9.30 10.02 4.74
CA TRP A 282 -8.38 11.02 4.20
C TRP A 282 -9.07 12.20 3.51
N GLY A 283 -10.33 12.05 3.14
CA GLY A 283 -11.20 13.14 2.65
C GLY A 283 -11.83 13.96 3.77
N ASP A 284 -11.94 13.42 4.97
CA ASP A 284 -12.41 14.12 6.17
C ASP A 284 -11.24 14.80 6.90
N LYS A 285 -11.34 16.11 7.11
CA LYS A 285 -10.24 16.87 7.73
C LYS A 285 -10.03 16.51 9.19
N LYS A 286 -11.08 16.22 9.97
CA LYS A 286 -10.95 15.91 11.41
C LYS A 286 -10.27 14.56 11.58
N LYS A 287 -10.78 13.51 10.94
CA LYS A 287 -10.23 12.14 10.99
C LYS A 287 -8.78 12.11 10.50
N SER A 288 -8.51 12.67 9.31
CA SER A 288 -7.14 12.69 8.76
C SER A 288 -6.15 13.50 9.62
N THR A 289 -6.58 14.58 10.27
CA THR A 289 -5.71 15.34 11.19
C THR A 289 -5.42 14.52 12.46
N GLU A 290 -6.37 13.76 12.96
CA GLU A 290 -6.20 12.90 14.12
C GLU A 290 -5.23 11.74 13.82
N VAL A 291 -5.43 11.01 12.73
CA VAL A 291 -4.46 10.00 12.26
C VAL A 291 -3.06 10.60 12.07
N ASN A 292 -2.96 11.78 11.49
CA ASN A 292 -1.68 12.46 11.31
C ASN A 292 -1.00 12.86 12.63
N LYS A 293 -1.74 13.08 13.72
CA LYS A 293 -1.16 13.28 15.06
C LYS A 293 -0.53 12.00 15.58
N TYR A 294 -1.18 10.82 15.40
CA TYR A 294 -0.63 9.52 15.78
C TYR A 294 0.66 9.22 15.01
N LEU A 295 0.66 9.42 13.69
CA LEU A 295 1.88 9.29 12.87
C LEU A 295 3.00 10.19 13.38
N LYS A 296 2.71 11.45 13.68
CA LYS A 296 3.70 12.40 14.19
C LYS A 296 4.26 11.99 15.56
N ALA A 297 3.47 11.36 16.41
CA ALA A 297 3.91 10.87 17.71
C ALA A 297 4.95 9.74 17.55
N GLY A 298 4.68 8.74 16.72
CA GLY A 298 5.64 7.69 16.40
C GLY A 298 6.90 8.24 15.73
N ILE A 299 6.74 9.10 14.72
CA ILE A 299 7.85 9.76 14.02
C ILE A 299 8.74 10.55 15.00
N LYS A 300 8.14 11.27 15.94
CA LYS A 300 8.90 12.00 16.97
C LYS A 300 9.80 11.07 17.77
N ALA A 301 9.29 9.93 18.22
CA ALA A 301 10.08 8.95 18.94
C ALA A 301 11.25 8.43 18.09
N VAL A 302 11.02 8.11 16.80
CA VAL A 302 12.08 7.69 15.88
C VAL A 302 13.16 8.76 15.75
N ARG A 303 12.79 10.02 15.51
CA ARG A 303 13.75 11.14 15.35
C ARG A 303 14.57 11.40 16.61
N GLU A 304 14.00 11.19 17.78
CA GLU A 304 14.68 11.41 19.07
C GLU A 304 15.60 10.26 19.48
N TYR A 305 15.19 9.01 19.22
CA TYR A 305 15.90 7.84 19.76
C TYR A 305 16.77 7.08 18.73
N THR A 306 16.49 7.26 17.43
CA THR A 306 17.30 6.70 16.35
C THR A 306 17.35 7.66 15.14
N PRO A 307 17.95 8.87 15.31
CA PRO A 307 17.90 9.93 14.30
C PRO A 307 18.59 9.58 12.97
N GLN A 308 19.47 8.58 12.96
CA GLN A 308 20.12 8.07 11.76
C GLN A 308 19.21 7.17 10.91
N ALA A 309 18.16 6.58 11.49
CA ALA A 309 17.25 5.73 10.76
C ALA A 309 16.31 6.55 9.86
N LEU A 310 16.00 6.01 8.69
CA LEU A 310 14.97 6.58 7.83
C LEU A 310 13.59 6.35 8.43
N VAL A 311 12.73 7.35 8.33
CA VAL A 311 11.31 7.21 8.72
C VAL A 311 10.48 6.91 7.49
N ALA A 312 9.70 5.85 7.55
CA ALA A 312 8.86 5.41 6.45
C ALA A 312 7.37 5.41 6.81
N LEU A 313 6.53 5.70 5.80
CA LEU A 313 5.08 5.51 5.84
C LEU A 313 4.68 4.56 4.72
N HIS A 314 3.79 3.63 4.99
CA HIS A 314 3.46 2.51 4.14
C HIS A 314 2.01 2.54 3.65
N LEU A 315 1.83 2.45 2.32
CA LEU A 315 0.52 2.36 1.66
C LEU A 315 0.45 1.10 0.79
N GLU A 316 -0.73 0.50 0.67
CA GLU A 316 -0.96 -0.67 -0.18
C GLU A 316 -1.45 -0.29 -1.59
N THR A 317 -1.25 -1.18 -2.54
CA THR A 317 -1.73 -1.11 -3.93
C THR A 317 -1.47 0.23 -4.63
N PRO A 318 -0.43 0.33 -5.48
CA PRO A 318 0.00 1.58 -6.11
C PRO A 318 -1.11 2.29 -6.88
N ASN A 319 -1.52 3.46 -6.43
CA ASN A 319 -2.54 4.28 -7.07
C ASN A 319 -2.28 5.77 -6.85
N VAL A 320 -2.00 6.50 -7.92
CA VAL A 320 -1.63 7.92 -7.86
C VAL A 320 -2.68 8.80 -7.20
N TRP A 321 -3.97 8.57 -7.47
CA TRP A 321 -5.04 9.38 -6.90
C TRP A 321 -5.16 9.15 -5.38
N LYS A 322 -5.17 7.89 -4.98
CA LYS A 322 -5.21 7.44 -3.59
C LYS A 322 -4.02 8.00 -2.80
N TYR A 323 -2.81 7.72 -3.26
CA TYR A 323 -1.57 8.18 -2.63
C TYR A 323 -1.48 9.70 -2.53
N LYS A 324 -1.82 10.42 -3.62
CA LYS A 324 -1.81 11.88 -3.64
C LYS A 324 -2.80 12.49 -2.65
N THR A 325 -3.98 11.90 -2.49
CA THR A 325 -4.97 12.35 -1.53
C THR A 325 -4.42 12.25 -0.12
N ILE A 326 -3.84 11.12 0.23
CA ILE A 326 -3.24 10.84 1.54
C ILE A 326 -2.03 11.76 1.79
N MET A 327 -1.06 11.79 0.89
CA MET A 327 0.15 12.61 1.00
C MET A 327 -0.15 14.12 1.08
N ASN A 328 -1.26 14.59 0.50
CA ASN A 328 -1.70 15.97 0.66
C ASN A 328 -2.11 16.27 2.12
N THR A 329 -2.69 15.32 2.84
CA THR A 329 -3.02 15.50 4.27
C THR A 329 -1.74 15.50 5.11
N TRP A 330 -0.81 14.61 4.84
CA TRP A 330 0.51 14.57 5.48
C TRP A 330 1.26 15.90 5.31
N LYS A 331 1.28 16.41 4.07
CA LYS A 331 1.89 17.73 3.78
C LYS A 331 1.16 18.89 4.48
N ARG A 332 -0.17 18.85 4.54
CA ARG A 332 -1.00 19.87 5.23
C ARG A 332 -0.64 19.97 6.70
N ASP A 333 -0.45 18.81 7.36
CA ASP A 333 -0.28 18.69 8.79
C ASP A 333 1.20 18.56 9.20
N ASN A 334 2.13 18.73 8.23
CA ASN A 334 3.59 18.65 8.42
C ASN A 334 4.04 17.32 9.05
N VAL A 335 3.59 16.20 8.48
CA VAL A 335 4.10 14.86 8.83
C VAL A 335 5.48 14.70 8.23
N ASP A 336 6.50 14.49 9.08
CA ASP A 336 7.91 14.45 8.72
C ASP A 336 8.40 13.01 8.51
N TYR A 337 8.39 12.54 7.27
CA TYR A 337 8.89 11.21 6.88
C TYR A 337 9.86 11.31 5.71
N ASP A 338 10.67 10.27 5.49
CA ASP A 338 11.71 10.23 4.46
C ASP A 338 11.29 9.36 3.26
N VAL A 339 10.67 8.22 3.53
CA VAL A 339 10.39 7.17 2.56
C VAL A 339 8.89 6.92 2.44
N LEU A 340 8.39 6.89 1.21
CA LEU A 340 7.08 6.32 0.90
C LEU A 340 7.28 4.85 0.55
N GLY A 341 6.72 3.96 1.37
CA GLY A 341 6.64 2.52 1.12
C GLY A 341 5.36 2.14 0.38
N SER A 342 5.43 1.10 -0.44
CA SER A 342 4.27 0.53 -1.14
C SER A 342 4.31 -0.99 -1.06
N SER A 343 3.15 -1.64 -0.81
CA SER A 343 2.98 -3.05 -1.16
C SER A 343 2.75 -3.16 -2.66
N TYR A 344 3.32 -4.19 -3.27
CA TYR A 344 3.21 -4.45 -4.70
C TYR A 344 3.14 -5.96 -4.92
N TYR A 345 1.94 -6.46 -5.19
CA TYR A 345 1.69 -7.87 -5.46
C TYR A 345 1.08 -8.04 -6.85
N PRO A 346 1.84 -8.51 -7.85
CA PRO A 346 1.37 -8.60 -9.24
C PRO A 346 0.12 -9.44 -9.44
N PHE A 347 -0.11 -10.41 -8.56
CA PHE A 347 -1.26 -11.31 -8.62
C PHE A 347 -2.58 -10.70 -8.10
N TRP A 348 -2.52 -9.58 -7.37
CA TRP A 348 -3.73 -8.93 -6.89
C TRP A 348 -4.23 -7.85 -7.84
N SER A 349 -5.56 -7.77 -7.99
CA SER A 349 -6.22 -6.76 -8.82
C SER A 349 -5.77 -6.74 -10.28
N ILE A 350 -5.54 -7.93 -10.87
CA ILE A 350 -5.07 -8.10 -12.26
C ILE A 350 -6.03 -7.42 -13.24
N ALA A 351 -7.35 -7.66 -13.11
CA ALA A 351 -8.36 -7.05 -13.98
C ALA A 351 -8.34 -5.52 -13.93
N ALA A 352 -8.06 -4.94 -12.76
CA ALA A 352 -7.94 -3.49 -12.56
C ALA A 352 -6.56 -2.94 -12.98
N LYS A 353 -5.61 -3.81 -13.31
CA LYS A 353 -4.20 -3.46 -13.61
C LYS A 353 -3.58 -2.56 -12.54
N ALA A 354 -3.87 -2.86 -11.27
CA ALA A 354 -3.47 -2.02 -10.14
C ALA A 354 -1.99 -2.21 -9.78
N ASN A 355 -1.52 -3.46 -9.73
CA ASN A 355 -0.13 -3.79 -9.44
C ASN A 355 0.63 -4.06 -10.75
N THR A 356 1.14 -3.01 -11.36
CA THR A 356 1.93 -3.07 -12.60
C THR A 356 3.19 -2.20 -12.47
N PRO A 357 4.28 -2.49 -13.21
CA PRO A 357 5.47 -1.64 -13.23
C PRO A 357 5.12 -0.16 -13.54
N LYS A 358 4.11 0.06 -14.39
CA LYS A 358 3.65 1.43 -14.71
C LYS A 358 3.04 2.13 -13.50
N THR A 359 2.10 1.51 -12.79
CA THR A 359 1.46 2.12 -11.61
C THR A 359 2.47 2.37 -10.50
N LEU A 360 3.42 1.45 -10.32
CA LEU A 360 4.52 1.59 -9.37
C LEU A 360 5.41 2.80 -9.72
N LYS A 361 5.80 2.94 -10.99
CA LYS A 361 6.59 4.09 -11.48
C LYS A 361 5.84 5.42 -11.30
N ASP A 362 4.52 5.42 -11.51
CA ASP A 362 3.70 6.62 -11.36
C ASP A 362 3.65 7.08 -9.89
N VAL A 363 3.49 6.16 -8.91
CA VAL A 363 3.52 6.52 -7.48
C VAL A 363 4.92 6.88 -7.00
N GLN A 364 5.96 6.27 -7.54
CA GLN A 364 7.35 6.65 -7.28
C GLN A 364 7.63 8.09 -7.77
N THR A 365 7.12 8.45 -8.94
CA THR A 365 7.20 9.82 -9.48
C THR A 365 6.42 10.80 -8.62
N LEU A 366 5.27 10.37 -8.10
CA LEU A 366 4.50 11.16 -7.14
C LEU A 366 5.32 11.40 -5.87
N ALA A 367 5.93 10.37 -5.26
CA ALA A 367 6.77 10.49 -4.06
C ALA A 367 7.89 11.54 -4.25
N ALA A 368 8.56 11.51 -5.40
CA ALA A 368 9.57 12.51 -5.76
C ALA A 368 9.04 13.94 -5.80
N SER A 369 7.81 14.13 -6.25
CA SER A 369 7.19 15.46 -6.30
C SER A 369 6.94 16.05 -4.91
N TYR A 370 6.93 15.20 -3.88
CA TYR A 370 6.87 15.58 -2.46
C TYR A 370 8.26 15.60 -1.79
N GLY A 371 9.33 15.31 -2.54
CA GLY A 371 10.69 15.24 -1.99
C GLY A 371 10.92 14.01 -1.12
N LYS A 372 10.30 12.88 -1.46
CA LYS A 372 10.40 11.62 -0.71
C LYS A 372 11.13 10.54 -1.51
N MET A 373 11.89 9.70 -0.81
CA MET A 373 12.42 8.45 -1.33
C MET A 373 11.31 7.43 -1.48
N PHE A 374 11.59 6.32 -2.15
CA PHE A 374 10.61 5.28 -2.44
C PHE A 374 11.21 3.89 -2.28
N ALA A 375 10.46 2.97 -1.70
CA ALA A 375 10.78 1.54 -1.66
C ALA A 375 9.50 0.71 -1.78
N VAL A 376 9.63 -0.54 -2.22
CA VAL A 376 8.58 -1.53 -2.08
C VAL A 376 8.82 -2.30 -0.79
N PHE A 377 7.83 -2.32 0.11
CA PHE A 377 7.95 -2.94 1.42
C PHE A 377 7.41 -4.36 1.46
N GLU A 378 6.58 -4.71 0.48
CA GLU A 378 6.04 -6.05 0.34
C GLU A 378 5.87 -6.43 -1.12
N THR A 379 6.37 -7.59 -1.48
CA THR A 379 6.14 -8.29 -2.74
C THR A 379 6.36 -9.78 -2.54
N SER A 380 5.82 -10.60 -3.40
CA SER A 380 6.11 -12.03 -3.49
C SER A 380 5.63 -12.61 -4.82
N TRP A 381 6.13 -13.79 -5.16
CA TRP A 381 5.65 -14.58 -6.28
C TRP A 381 5.75 -16.07 -5.98
N VAL A 382 4.86 -16.86 -6.58
CA VAL A 382 4.78 -18.30 -6.34
C VAL A 382 5.94 -19.08 -6.95
N ASN A 383 6.48 -20.01 -6.19
CA ASN A 383 7.43 -21.01 -6.67
C ASN A 383 6.73 -22.27 -7.24
N ASN A 384 5.50 -22.54 -6.80
CA ASN A 384 4.62 -23.59 -7.29
C ASN A 384 3.16 -23.25 -6.93
N LEU A 385 2.18 -24.10 -7.32
CA LEU A 385 0.75 -23.91 -6.97
C LEU A 385 0.26 -24.89 -5.90
N ASN A 386 1.15 -25.70 -5.31
CA ASN A 386 0.77 -26.68 -4.31
C ASN A 386 0.47 -25.98 -2.98
N ASP A 387 -0.41 -26.59 -2.21
CA ASP A 387 -0.68 -26.27 -0.82
C ASP A 387 0.15 -27.24 0.04
N GLY A 388 1.19 -26.71 0.67
CA GLY A 388 2.15 -27.51 1.44
C GLY A 388 1.66 -27.90 2.83
N ASP A 389 0.65 -27.23 3.38
CA ASP A 389 0.25 -27.41 4.77
C ASP A 389 -1.28 -27.60 4.99
N GLY A 390 -2.07 -27.54 3.92
CA GLY A 390 -3.53 -27.70 3.99
C GLY A 390 -4.30 -26.40 4.23
N THR A 391 -3.64 -25.26 4.35
CA THR A 391 -4.25 -23.93 4.35
C THR A 391 -4.28 -23.37 2.94
N PRO A 392 -5.46 -23.06 2.36
CA PRO A 392 -5.52 -22.57 0.99
C PRO A 392 -4.62 -21.37 0.74
N ASN A 393 -3.79 -21.48 -0.29
CA ASN A 393 -2.86 -20.43 -0.68
C ASN A 393 -3.54 -19.24 -1.34
N SER A 394 -2.96 -18.03 -1.18
CA SER A 394 -3.39 -16.81 -1.87
C SER A 394 -3.29 -16.94 -3.40
N ILE A 395 -2.35 -17.75 -3.88
CA ILE A 395 -2.24 -18.19 -5.26
C ILE A 395 -2.21 -19.71 -5.27
N GLY A 396 -3.35 -20.34 -5.46
CA GLY A 396 -3.51 -21.80 -5.50
C GLY A 396 -3.87 -22.35 -6.89
N ASP A 397 -4.11 -21.47 -7.85
CA ASP A 397 -4.48 -21.84 -9.22
C ASP A 397 -3.89 -20.86 -10.25
N SER A 398 -4.07 -21.17 -11.54
CA SER A 398 -3.54 -20.36 -12.63
C SER A 398 -4.28 -19.04 -12.85
N THR A 399 -5.40 -18.78 -12.21
CA THR A 399 -6.22 -17.58 -12.47
C THR A 399 -5.52 -16.27 -12.11
N ASN A 400 -4.60 -16.31 -11.16
CA ASN A 400 -3.85 -15.13 -10.68
C ASN A 400 -2.38 -15.12 -11.13
N THR A 401 -1.94 -16.03 -11.99
CA THR A 401 -0.54 -16.17 -12.43
C THR A 401 -0.24 -15.53 -13.79
N GLY A 402 -1.14 -14.71 -14.33
CA GLY A 402 -0.97 -14.11 -15.66
C GLY A 402 0.13 -13.06 -15.80
N ALA A 403 0.80 -12.64 -14.71
CA ALA A 403 1.88 -11.67 -14.76
C ALA A 403 3.25 -12.29 -15.06
N TYR A 404 3.54 -13.44 -14.44
CA TYR A 404 4.79 -14.18 -14.58
C TYR A 404 4.50 -15.68 -14.58
N GLU A 405 5.44 -16.49 -15.04
CA GLU A 405 5.37 -17.94 -14.92
C GLU A 405 5.39 -18.41 -13.45
N VAL A 406 4.77 -19.54 -13.18
CA VAL A 406 4.87 -20.21 -11.88
C VAL A 406 6.25 -20.88 -11.78
N GLY A 407 6.92 -20.67 -10.66
CA GLY A 407 8.23 -21.31 -10.43
C GLY A 407 9.35 -20.33 -10.09
N PRO A 408 10.53 -20.83 -9.76
CA PRO A 408 11.70 -20.01 -9.40
C PRO A 408 12.12 -19.00 -10.47
N GLN A 409 11.94 -19.31 -11.77
CA GLN A 409 12.21 -18.35 -12.83
C GLN A 409 11.20 -17.19 -12.81
N GLY A 410 9.92 -17.49 -12.53
CA GLY A 410 8.91 -16.46 -12.36
C GLY A 410 9.19 -15.51 -11.19
N GLN A 411 9.70 -16.05 -10.07
CA GLN A 411 10.18 -15.24 -8.94
C GLN A 411 11.34 -14.32 -9.36
N VAL A 412 12.30 -14.83 -10.15
CA VAL A 412 13.41 -14.03 -10.70
C VAL A 412 12.90 -12.95 -11.65
N ASN A 413 11.92 -13.25 -12.51
CA ASN A 413 11.38 -12.32 -13.48
C ASN A 413 10.59 -11.19 -12.78
N GLU A 414 9.77 -11.51 -11.80
CA GLU A 414 9.06 -10.54 -10.97
C GLU A 414 10.04 -9.60 -10.27
N LEU A 415 11.03 -10.15 -9.56
CA LEU A 415 12.06 -9.37 -8.88
C LEU A 415 12.87 -8.51 -9.84
N THR A 416 13.18 -9.01 -11.04
CA THR A 416 13.90 -8.23 -12.07
C THR A 416 13.13 -6.99 -12.47
N ASP A 417 11.87 -7.14 -12.88
CA ASP A 417 11.01 -6.03 -13.29
C ASP A 417 10.77 -5.03 -12.15
N LEU A 418 10.61 -5.54 -10.95
CA LEU A 418 10.39 -4.75 -9.76
C LEU A 418 11.61 -3.87 -9.44
N TYR A 419 12.81 -4.49 -9.35
CA TYR A 419 14.05 -3.75 -9.08
C TYR A 419 14.40 -2.78 -10.20
N GLU A 420 14.24 -3.15 -11.48
CA GLU A 420 14.44 -2.22 -12.60
C GLU A 420 13.51 -1.02 -12.50
N THR A 421 12.25 -1.23 -12.11
CA THR A 421 11.29 -0.15 -11.94
C THR A 421 11.67 0.78 -10.78
N VAL A 422 11.92 0.22 -9.59
CA VAL A 422 12.24 1.00 -8.39
C VAL A 422 13.57 1.73 -8.56
N LEU A 423 14.60 1.06 -9.07
CA LEU A 423 15.95 1.62 -9.21
C LEU A 423 16.12 2.50 -10.45
N SER A 424 15.08 2.62 -11.30
CA SER A 424 15.11 3.53 -12.47
C SER A 424 15.26 5.00 -12.09
N GLN A 425 15.06 5.37 -10.84
CA GLN A 425 15.16 6.73 -10.32
C GLN A 425 16.12 6.77 -9.12
N ASP A 426 16.88 7.85 -8.99
CA ASP A 426 17.90 8.00 -7.94
C ASP A 426 17.35 7.88 -6.51
N LYS A 427 16.07 8.18 -6.29
CA LYS A 427 15.39 8.06 -5.00
C LYS A 427 14.85 6.67 -4.68
N GLY A 428 14.87 5.73 -5.62
CA GLY A 428 14.45 4.34 -5.40
C GLY A 428 15.49 3.62 -4.56
N LEU A 429 15.07 3.03 -3.44
CA LEU A 429 15.96 2.40 -2.47
C LEU A 429 16.16 0.91 -2.77
N GLY A 430 15.10 0.21 -3.17
CA GLY A 430 15.04 -1.23 -3.39
C GLY A 430 13.74 -1.82 -2.86
N THR A 431 13.74 -3.10 -2.52
CA THR A 431 12.52 -3.83 -2.17
C THR A 431 12.72 -4.77 -0.99
N PHE A 432 11.60 -5.16 -0.35
CA PHE A 432 11.52 -6.25 0.62
C PHE A 432 10.60 -7.34 0.07
N TYR A 433 11.09 -8.58 0.06
CA TYR A 433 10.27 -9.75 -0.21
C TYR A 433 9.52 -10.12 1.07
N TRP A 434 8.20 -10.26 0.99
CA TRP A 434 7.40 -10.52 2.18
C TRP A 434 7.38 -12.01 2.51
N GLU A 435 7.77 -12.33 3.74
CA GLU A 435 7.78 -13.68 4.31
C GLU A 435 8.45 -14.73 3.41
N GLY A 436 9.62 -14.34 2.86
CA GLY A 436 10.35 -15.18 1.91
C GLY A 436 10.88 -16.51 2.48
N ALA A 437 10.75 -16.74 3.78
CA ALA A 437 11.14 -17.95 4.48
C ALA A 437 9.99 -18.62 5.25
N TRP A 438 8.74 -18.23 5.03
CA TRP A 438 7.60 -18.84 5.72
C TRP A 438 7.21 -20.14 5.04
N ILE A 439 7.69 -21.24 5.55
CA ILE A 439 7.43 -22.60 5.08
C ILE A 439 6.65 -23.39 6.13
N PRO A 440 5.98 -24.50 5.77
CA PRO A 440 5.26 -25.34 6.72
C PRO A 440 6.16 -25.89 7.83
N VAL A 441 5.63 -26.08 9.03
CA VAL A 441 6.36 -26.82 10.08
C VAL A 441 6.57 -28.27 9.67
N LYS A 442 5.51 -28.90 9.19
CA LYS A 442 5.57 -30.19 8.47
C LYS A 442 4.67 -30.12 7.25
N ALA A 443 5.21 -30.45 6.11
CA ALA A 443 4.44 -30.48 4.87
C ALA A 443 3.44 -31.65 4.83
N GLY A 444 2.39 -31.46 4.04
CA GLY A 444 1.39 -32.46 3.75
C GLY A 444 0.14 -32.36 4.64
N TRP A 445 -1.02 -32.65 4.03
CA TRP A 445 -2.32 -32.55 4.70
C TRP A 445 -2.46 -33.47 5.93
N THR A 446 -1.80 -34.61 5.94
CA THR A 446 -1.80 -35.54 7.08
C THR A 446 -1.17 -34.95 8.34
N ASN A 447 -0.36 -33.89 8.18
CA ASN A 447 0.24 -33.15 9.29
C ASN A 447 -0.61 -31.95 9.76
N TRP A 448 -1.79 -31.74 9.21
CA TRP A 448 -2.61 -30.57 9.49
C TRP A 448 -2.94 -30.40 10.97
N GLU A 449 -3.38 -31.48 11.65
CA GLU A 449 -3.70 -31.42 13.08
C GLU A 449 -2.45 -31.15 13.91
N TYR A 450 -1.30 -31.73 13.56
CA TYR A 450 -0.02 -31.42 14.17
C TYR A 450 0.35 -29.93 13.95
N ASN A 451 0.24 -29.43 12.75
CA ASN A 451 0.55 -28.04 12.43
C ASN A 451 -0.36 -27.06 13.19
N LYS A 452 -1.64 -27.38 13.39
CA LYS A 452 -2.54 -26.58 14.24
C LYS A 452 -2.06 -26.53 15.69
N GLN A 453 -1.70 -27.68 16.25
CA GLN A 453 -1.18 -27.77 17.62
C GLN A 453 0.10 -26.95 17.80
N ILE A 454 1.02 -27.03 16.84
CA ILE A 454 2.28 -26.26 16.84
C ILE A 454 2.02 -24.77 16.61
N ALA A 455 1.05 -24.40 15.78
CA ALA A 455 0.66 -23.01 15.61
C ALA A 455 0.07 -22.42 16.88
N ASP A 456 -0.73 -23.18 17.63
CA ASP A 456 -1.27 -22.76 18.92
C ASP A 456 -0.15 -22.55 19.96
N GLN A 457 0.89 -23.38 19.92
CA GLN A 457 2.01 -23.31 20.85
C GLN A 457 3.02 -22.20 20.51
N TYR A 458 3.39 -22.05 19.23
CA TYR A 458 4.51 -21.19 18.80
C TYR A 458 4.10 -20.04 17.86
N GLY A 459 2.87 -20.05 17.33
CA GLY A 459 2.40 -19.02 16.41
C GLY A 459 2.87 -19.21 14.95
N THR A 460 3.18 -20.42 14.53
CA THR A 460 3.77 -20.72 13.21
C THR A 460 2.82 -20.54 12.03
N GLY A 461 1.49 -20.64 12.24
CA GLY A 461 0.47 -20.44 11.21
C GLY A 461 0.04 -18.97 11.12
N TRP A 462 -0.83 -18.68 10.14
CA TRP A 462 -1.40 -17.35 9.93
C TRP A 462 -2.11 -16.81 11.20
N ALA A 463 -2.84 -17.67 11.87
CA ALA A 463 -3.45 -17.44 13.17
C ALA A 463 -3.41 -18.72 14.00
N SER A 464 -3.54 -18.59 15.31
CA SER A 464 -3.67 -19.68 16.26
C SER A 464 -5.05 -19.65 16.95
N LYS A 465 -5.35 -20.68 17.75
CA LYS A 465 -6.53 -20.73 18.61
C LYS A 465 -6.63 -19.50 19.54
N GLY A 466 -5.49 -18.99 20.01
CA GLY A 466 -5.43 -17.80 20.87
C GLY A 466 -6.04 -16.55 20.26
N ALA A 467 -6.11 -16.47 18.92
CA ALA A 467 -6.69 -15.33 18.20
C ALA A 467 -8.24 -15.36 18.13
N LEU A 468 -8.91 -16.41 18.66
CA LEU A 468 -10.37 -16.49 18.68
C LEU A 468 -10.98 -15.26 19.35
N GLY A 469 -11.89 -14.58 18.64
CA GLY A 469 -12.57 -13.38 19.14
C GLY A 469 -11.77 -12.08 19.09
N TYR A 470 -10.51 -12.10 18.64
CA TYR A 470 -9.74 -10.86 18.47
C TYR A 470 -10.36 -9.93 17.42
N PHE A 471 -10.89 -10.47 16.31
CA PHE A 471 -11.60 -9.74 15.26
C PHE A 471 -13.11 -10.00 15.36
N PRO A 472 -13.85 -9.25 16.19
CA PRO A 472 -15.24 -9.58 16.53
C PRO A 472 -16.21 -9.55 15.33
N ASP A 473 -15.95 -8.75 14.32
CA ASP A 473 -16.86 -8.54 13.17
C ASP A 473 -16.29 -8.94 11.81
N SER A 474 -15.09 -9.53 11.77
CA SER A 474 -14.37 -9.76 10.52
C SER A 474 -14.79 -11.08 9.86
N LYS A 475 -15.26 -10.99 8.62
CA LYS A 475 -15.42 -12.15 7.73
C LYS A 475 -14.07 -12.74 7.29
N MET A 476 -12.99 -11.97 7.36
CA MET A 476 -11.63 -12.36 6.99
C MET A 476 -10.99 -13.32 7.98
N TYR A 477 -11.26 -13.13 9.26
CA TYR A 477 -10.61 -13.87 10.33
C TYR A 477 -11.65 -14.72 11.08
N TYR A 478 -11.98 -15.89 10.54
CA TYR A 478 -12.41 -17.08 11.26
C TYR A 478 -13.77 -17.05 11.95
N LYS A 479 -14.82 -16.92 11.19
CA LYS A 479 -16.08 -17.57 11.58
C LYS A 479 -15.90 -19.09 11.44
N GLY A 480 -15.10 -19.72 12.30
CA GLY A 480 -15.00 -21.17 12.44
C GLY A 480 -14.39 -21.94 11.25
N LYS A 481 -13.63 -21.28 10.35
CA LYS A 481 -12.92 -21.95 9.24
C LYS A 481 -11.44 -21.52 9.23
N ALA A 482 -10.67 -22.32 9.52
CA ALA A 482 -9.46 -22.98 9.23
C ALA A 482 -8.37 -22.17 8.46
N ALA A 483 -7.79 -21.09 9.02
CA ALA A 483 -6.40 -20.77 8.75
C ALA A 483 -5.51 -21.06 9.96
N TRP A 484 -5.98 -21.93 10.83
CA TRP A 484 -5.22 -22.40 11.97
C TRP A 484 -4.17 -23.41 11.53
N GLY A 485 -2.94 -23.18 11.94
CA GLY A 485 -1.86 -24.11 11.78
C GLY A 485 -1.09 -24.05 10.47
N GLY A 486 -1.58 -23.35 9.47
CA GLY A 486 -0.88 -23.16 8.21
C GLY A 486 -0.84 -21.71 7.75
N THR A 487 -0.21 -21.47 6.61
CA THR A 487 -0.06 -20.15 6.00
C THR A 487 -0.55 -20.14 4.55
N SER A 488 -1.19 -19.06 4.14
CA SER A 488 -1.57 -18.83 2.73
C SER A 488 -0.37 -18.42 1.85
N TRP A 489 0.86 -18.53 2.34
CA TRP A 489 2.08 -18.02 1.71
C TRP A 489 3.19 -19.05 1.53
N ASP A 490 3.02 -20.29 1.94
CA ASP A 490 4.05 -21.32 1.90
C ASP A 490 4.63 -21.56 0.49
N ASN A 491 3.81 -21.45 -0.53
CA ASN A 491 4.21 -21.59 -1.93
C ASN A 491 4.85 -20.34 -2.54
N GLN A 492 5.06 -19.28 -1.76
CA GLN A 492 5.70 -18.03 -2.21
C GLN A 492 7.08 -17.84 -1.60
N ALA A 493 7.51 -18.72 -0.69
CA ALA A 493 8.84 -18.67 -0.11
C ALA A 493 9.95 -18.82 -1.18
N LEU A 494 11.15 -18.35 -0.85
CA LEU A 494 12.39 -18.57 -1.62
C LEU A 494 13.15 -19.80 -1.10
N PHE A 495 12.44 -20.64 -0.38
CA PHE A 495 12.86 -21.95 0.13
C PHE A 495 11.79 -22.97 -0.25
N ASP A 496 12.18 -24.22 -0.38
CA ASP A 496 11.23 -25.32 -0.49
C ASP A 496 10.60 -25.64 0.87
N ILE A 497 9.64 -26.54 0.87
CA ILE A 497 8.92 -26.97 2.08
C ILE A 497 9.79 -27.69 3.12
N ASN A 498 11.02 -28.08 2.76
CA ASN A 498 11.99 -28.75 3.61
C ASN A 498 13.08 -27.80 4.11
N GLY A 499 13.05 -26.51 3.71
CA GLY A 499 14.01 -25.49 4.15
C GLY A 499 15.26 -25.35 3.28
N TYR A 500 15.30 -25.97 2.10
CA TYR A 500 16.38 -25.79 1.13
C TYR A 500 16.13 -24.54 0.27
N PRO A 501 17.17 -23.72 0.00
CA PRO A 501 17.00 -22.49 -0.75
C PRO A 501 16.76 -22.77 -2.24
N LEU A 502 15.72 -22.16 -2.81
CA LEU A 502 15.45 -22.20 -4.24
C LEU A 502 16.50 -21.39 -5.02
N GLN A 503 16.75 -21.76 -6.28
CA GLN A 503 17.71 -21.05 -7.12
C GLN A 503 17.35 -19.55 -7.32
N SER A 504 16.09 -19.19 -7.18
CA SER A 504 15.62 -17.81 -7.20
C SER A 504 16.22 -16.92 -6.10
N LEU A 505 16.58 -17.47 -4.94
CA LEU A 505 17.22 -16.70 -3.86
C LEU A 505 18.57 -16.10 -4.31
N LYS A 506 19.29 -16.72 -5.24
CA LYS A 506 20.55 -16.20 -5.81
C LYS A 506 20.37 -14.86 -6.53
N PHE A 507 19.12 -14.48 -6.87
CA PHE A 507 18.84 -13.21 -7.51
C PHE A 507 19.49 -12.05 -6.77
N TYR A 508 19.41 -12.00 -5.45
CA TYR A 508 19.88 -10.86 -4.66
C TYR A 508 21.38 -10.64 -4.74
N LYS A 509 22.17 -11.70 -4.95
CA LYS A 509 23.62 -11.63 -5.15
C LYS A 509 23.98 -11.42 -6.62
N ASP A 510 23.35 -12.20 -7.50
CA ASP A 510 23.81 -12.32 -8.88
C ASP A 510 23.29 -11.19 -9.77
N SER A 511 22.22 -10.50 -9.41
CA SER A 511 21.66 -9.38 -10.17
C SER A 511 22.38 -8.04 -9.92
N VAL A 512 23.24 -7.93 -8.91
CA VAL A 512 23.96 -6.68 -8.59
C VAL A 512 24.87 -6.30 -9.75
N SER A 513 24.70 -5.08 -10.27
CA SER A 513 25.40 -4.56 -11.45
C SER A 513 26.47 -3.49 -11.15
N LYS A 514 26.50 -2.97 -9.92
CA LYS A 514 27.39 -1.86 -9.52
C LYS A 514 27.94 -2.05 -8.11
N GLY A 515 29.07 -1.41 -7.83
CA GLY A 515 29.64 -1.29 -6.50
C GLY A 515 28.82 -0.38 -5.57
N LYS A 516 29.38 -0.02 -4.41
CA LYS A 516 28.69 0.81 -3.40
C LYS A 516 28.33 2.19 -3.94
N GLU A 517 27.05 2.51 -3.94
CA GLU A 517 26.51 3.84 -4.24
C GLU A 517 26.00 4.51 -2.97
N GLN A 518 26.04 5.82 -2.98
CA GLN A 518 25.47 6.70 -1.95
C GLN A 518 24.29 7.47 -2.51
N ILE A 519 23.22 7.61 -1.75
CA ILE A 519 22.15 8.55 -2.05
C ILE A 519 22.38 9.82 -1.25
N ILE A 520 22.57 10.93 -1.95
CA ILE A 520 22.78 12.25 -1.34
C ILE A 520 21.50 13.06 -1.47
N ALA A 521 20.95 13.51 -0.35
CA ALA A 521 19.79 14.37 -0.30
C ALA A 521 20.20 15.83 -0.56
N LEU A 522 19.79 16.41 -1.70
CA LEU A 522 19.99 17.81 -2.01
C LEU A 522 18.81 18.64 -1.53
N LYS A 523 18.96 19.32 -0.41
CA LYS A 523 17.97 20.27 0.12
C LYS A 523 18.07 21.58 -0.62
N ILE A 524 17.01 21.96 -1.33
CA ILE A 524 16.92 23.22 -2.06
C ILE A 524 16.31 24.28 -1.12
N VAL A 525 17.14 25.13 -0.57
CA VAL A 525 16.76 26.04 0.51
C VAL A 525 16.91 27.51 0.14
N ASP A 526 16.24 28.42 0.84
CA ASP A 526 16.54 29.85 0.78
C ASP A 526 17.73 30.23 1.70
N LYS A 527 18.09 31.48 1.72
CA LYS A 527 19.19 32.00 2.56
C LYS A 527 19.00 31.78 4.07
N ASN A 528 17.80 31.47 4.51
CA ASN A 528 17.44 31.20 5.92
C ASN A 528 17.34 29.70 6.22
N GLY A 529 17.71 28.82 5.27
CA GLY A 529 17.60 27.37 5.41
C GLY A 529 16.22 26.79 5.17
N LYS A 530 15.22 27.63 4.81
CA LYS A 530 13.86 27.15 4.54
C LYS A 530 13.80 26.46 3.18
N GLU A 531 13.26 25.28 3.13
CA GLU A 531 13.02 24.57 1.85
C GLU A 531 12.08 25.35 0.93
N VAL A 532 12.49 25.51 -0.34
CA VAL A 532 11.77 26.24 -1.38
C VAL A 532 11.42 25.39 -2.59
N TYR A 533 11.94 24.17 -2.63
CA TYR A 533 11.65 23.12 -3.62
C TYR A 533 11.82 21.76 -2.98
N PRO A 534 11.07 20.73 -3.40
CA PRO A 534 11.21 19.37 -2.86
C PRO A 534 12.65 18.86 -2.92
N THR A 535 13.12 18.21 -1.86
CA THR A 535 14.43 17.58 -1.80
C THR A 535 14.67 16.71 -3.04
N GLN A 536 15.84 16.83 -3.66
CA GLN A 536 16.29 16.02 -4.76
C GLN A 536 17.25 14.96 -4.25
N TYR A 537 17.23 13.78 -4.83
CA TYR A 537 18.14 12.71 -4.45
C TYR A 537 19.06 12.39 -5.62
N VAL A 538 20.34 12.14 -5.32
CA VAL A 538 21.38 11.88 -6.31
C VAL A 538 22.16 10.65 -5.87
N LYS A 539 22.11 9.57 -6.66
CA LYS A 539 22.99 8.41 -6.47
C LYS A 539 24.36 8.70 -7.04
N VAL A 540 25.39 8.50 -6.24
CA VAL A 540 26.79 8.67 -6.64
C VAL A 540 27.60 7.54 -6.05
N GLU A 541 28.44 6.91 -6.85
CA GLU A 541 29.40 5.90 -6.38
C GLU A 541 30.37 6.51 -5.36
N VAL A 542 30.63 5.82 -4.28
CA VAL A 542 31.52 6.30 -3.20
C VAL A 542 32.90 6.66 -3.77
N GLY A 543 33.38 7.85 -3.45
CA GLY A 543 34.66 8.38 -3.94
C GLY A 543 34.62 9.00 -5.33
N LYS A 544 33.56 8.79 -6.12
CA LYS A 544 33.37 9.38 -7.45
C LYS A 544 32.53 10.67 -7.40
N THR A 545 32.46 11.36 -8.52
CA THR A 545 31.64 12.57 -8.69
C THR A 545 30.65 12.41 -9.82
N ARG A 546 29.46 13.06 -9.65
CA ARG A 546 28.42 13.11 -10.66
C ARG A 546 27.98 14.55 -10.89
N LYS A 547 27.95 14.99 -12.15
CA LYS A 547 27.40 16.30 -12.55
C LYS A 547 25.88 16.15 -12.74
N ILE A 548 25.12 17.07 -12.13
CA ILE A 548 23.66 17.13 -12.23
C ILE A 548 23.20 18.52 -12.62
N THR A 549 21.99 18.63 -13.13
CA THR A 549 21.34 19.91 -13.41
C THR A 549 20.32 20.22 -12.31
N LEU A 550 20.51 21.35 -11.64
CA LEU A 550 19.62 21.84 -10.61
C LEU A 550 18.23 22.23 -11.15
N PRO A 551 17.15 22.09 -10.36
CA PRO A 551 15.80 22.36 -10.81
C PRO A 551 15.56 23.83 -11.15
N LYS A 552 14.79 24.08 -12.23
CA LYS A 552 14.32 25.42 -12.61
C LYS A 552 12.85 25.56 -12.21
N PHE A 553 12.56 26.51 -11.32
CA PHE A 553 11.19 26.75 -10.87
C PHE A 553 10.90 28.23 -10.65
N SER A 554 9.62 28.59 -10.67
CA SER A 554 9.19 29.99 -10.67
C SER A 554 9.55 30.73 -9.39
N GLY A 555 10.11 31.89 -9.53
CA GLY A 555 10.40 32.80 -8.43
C GLY A 555 11.74 32.60 -7.74
N TYR A 556 12.54 31.61 -8.15
CA TYR A 556 13.83 31.30 -7.56
C TYR A 556 14.89 30.98 -8.62
N TYR A 557 16.15 31.14 -8.25
CA TYR A 557 17.32 30.75 -9.03
C TYR A 557 18.48 30.39 -8.09
N PRO A 558 19.43 29.51 -8.47
CA PRO A 558 20.59 29.20 -7.65
C PRO A 558 21.36 30.47 -7.31
N SER A 559 21.80 30.65 -6.08
CA SER A 559 22.45 31.89 -5.61
C SER A 559 23.72 32.21 -6.39
N ASN A 560 24.46 31.21 -6.83
CA ASN A 560 25.64 31.34 -7.69
C ASN A 560 25.30 31.46 -9.19
N LYS A 561 24.00 31.50 -9.57
CA LYS A 561 23.50 31.55 -10.95
C LYS A 561 23.88 30.34 -11.83
N ASN A 562 24.53 29.33 -11.27
CA ASN A 562 24.91 28.11 -11.97
C ASN A 562 23.89 27.00 -11.69
N TYR A 563 23.35 26.41 -12.75
CA TYR A 563 22.43 25.27 -12.65
C TYR A 563 23.15 23.91 -12.74
N GLN A 564 24.45 23.88 -12.94
CA GLN A 564 25.24 22.67 -12.89
C GLN A 564 25.88 22.53 -11.50
N LEU A 565 25.67 21.38 -10.88
CA LEU A 565 26.27 21.03 -9.59
C LEU A 565 27.05 19.73 -9.76
N THR A 566 28.26 19.69 -9.21
CA THR A 566 29.01 18.44 -9.06
C THR A 566 28.78 17.91 -7.65
N VAL A 567 28.25 16.70 -7.54
CA VAL A 567 28.02 16.01 -6.29
C VAL A 567 29.10 14.93 -6.14
N LYS A 568 29.71 14.82 -4.97
CA LYS A 568 30.73 13.81 -4.62
C LYS A 568 30.13 12.74 -3.73
N GLY A 569 30.33 11.46 -4.05
CA GLY A 569 29.96 10.36 -3.19
C GLY A 569 30.86 10.33 -1.94
N VAL A 570 30.24 10.27 -0.78
CA VAL A 570 30.89 10.20 0.53
C VAL A 570 30.60 8.86 1.18
N LYS A 571 31.34 8.46 2.21
CA LYS A 571 31.12 7.20 2.93
C LYS A 571 29.92 7.26 3.89
N GLU A 572 29.55 8.49 4.33
CA GLU A 572 28.48 8.71 5.29
C GLU A 572 27.12 8.34 4.70
N GLU A 573 26.36 7.56 5.43
CA GLU A 573 24.98 7.21 5.06
C GLU A 573 24.07 8.45 5.24
N ASN A 574 23.03 8.52 4.39
CA ASN A 574 22.03 9.59 4.43
C ASN A 574 22.62 11.01 4.34
N ALA A 575 23.75 11.15 3.62
CA ALA A 575 24.41 12.44 3.44
C ALA A 575 23.47 13.50 2.85
N THR A 576 23.52 14.70 3.41
CA THR A 576 22.70 15.84 2.99
C THR A 576 23.59 16.98 2.53
N GLN A 577 23.24 17.59 1.38
CA GLN A 577 23.88 18.80 0.86
C GLN A 577 22.82 19.88 0.63
N SER A 578 23.02 21.08 1.19
CA SER A 578 22.14 22.22 0.95
C SER A 578 22.57 23.01 -0.28
N VAL A 579 21.61 23.36 -1.13
CA VAL A 579 21.80 24.24 -2.28
C VAL A 579 20.95 25.48 -2.10
N VAL A 580 21.61 26.64 -1.97
CA VAL A 580 20.94 27.90 -1.68
C VAL A 580 20.38 28.54 -2.94
N TYR A 581 19.09 28.88 -2.91
CA TYR A 581 18.39 29.61 -3.95
C TYR A 581 17.97 31.00 -3.51
N THR A 582 18.13 31.96 -4.40
CA THR A 582 17.72 33.35 -4.19
C THR A 582 16.33 33.58 -4.78
N ARG A 583 15.46 34.21 -4.00
CA ARG A 583 14.12 34.58 -4.42
C ARG A 583 14.15 35.78 -5.40
N THR A 584 13.43 35.68 -6.51
CA THR A 584 13.19 36.81 -7.40
C THR A 584 12.31 37.87 -6.73
N ALA A 585 12.34 39.09 -7.25
CA ALA A 585 11.51 40.17 -6.71
C ALA A 585 9.99 39.85 -6.72
N ALA A 586 9.53 39.06 -7.71
CA ALA A 586 8.14 38.64 -7.83
C ALA A 586 7.75 37.55 -6.80
N GLY A 587 8.70 36.76 -6.35
CA GLY A 587 8.45 35.56 -5.58
C GLY A 587 7.86 34.43 -6.44
N PRO A 588 7.53 33.26 -5.83
CA PRO A 588 6.97 32.13 -6.54
C PRO A 588 5.53 32.39 -7.00
N ALA A 589 5.11 31.66 -8.06
CA ALA A 589 3.73 31.62 -8.47
C ALA A 589 2.93 30.71 -7.51
N ILE A 590 2.04 31.29 -6.74
CA ILE A 590 1.16 30.57 -5.82
C ILE A 590 -0.17 30.32 -6.52
N SER A 591 -0.64 29.07 -6.60
CA SER A 591 -1.94 28.74 -7.19
C SER A 591 -3.06 29.56 -6.54
N TYR A 592 -3.92 30.18 -7.36
CA TYR A 592 -5.03 31.00 -6.87
C TYR A 592 -6.38 30.53 -7.40
N ASN A 593 -6.50 30.29 -8.71
CA ASN A 593 -7.62 29.69 -9.43
C ASN A 593 -9.01 30.21 -9.10
N TYR A 594 -9.18 31.54 -9.04
CA TYR A 594 -10.47 32.18 -8.85
C TYR A 594 -10.88 33.06 -10.03
N ARG A 595 -12.17 33.11 -10.31
CA ARG A 595 -12.74 34.18 -11.14
C ARG A 595 -12.74 35.46 -10.34
N VAL A 596 -12.26 36.54 -10.97
CA VAL A 596 -12.11 37.85 -10.34
C VAL A 596 -12.68 38.93 -11.25
N LYS A 597 -13.38 39.93 -10.71
CA LYS A 597 -13.80 41.12 -11.43
C LYS A 597 -12.93 42.29 -11.05
N VAL A 598 -12.37 43.01 -12.03
CA VAL A 598 -11.58 44.22 -11.77
C VAL A 598 -12.55 45.34 -11.43
N THR A 599 -12.48 45.83 -10.20
CA THR A 599 -13.47 46.81 -9.64
C THR A 599 -12.87 48.19 -9.38
N LYS A 600 -11.55 48.33 -9.35
CA LYS A 600 -10.87 49.60 -9.12
C LYS A 600 -10.13 50.06 -10.36
N LYS A 601 -10.33 51.34 -10.78
CA LYS A 601 -9.78 51.93 -12.00
C LYS A 601 -8.32 52.40 -11.84
N ASN A 602 -7.91 52.72 -10.62
CA ASN A 602 -6.62 53.33 -10.30
C ASN A 602 -5.44 52.39 -10.30
N TYR A 603 -5.67 51.06 -10.42
CA TYR A 603 -4.58 50.08 -10.48
C TYR A 603 -4.19 49.78 -11.93
N LYS A 604 -2.88 49.82 -12.21
CA LYS A 604 -2.34 49.54 -13.52
C LYS A 604 -2.17 48.02 -13.75
N LEU A 605 -2.36 47.60 -15.00
CA LEU A 605 -2.02 46.26 -15.46
C LEU A 605 -0.60 46.25 -16.03
N TYR A 606 0.19 45.24 -15.66
CA TYR A 606 1.58 45.09 -16.11
C TYR A 606 1.75 43.83 -16.92
N LYS A 607 2.65 43.89 -17.95
CA LYS A 607 3.00 42.73 -18.79
C LYS A 607 3.97 41.77 -18.04
N ASN A 608 4.79 42.32 -17.14
CA ASN A 608 5.81 41.59 -16.37
C ASN A 608 6.14 42.37 -15.07
N PHE A 609 6.95 41.77 -14.21
CA PHE A 609 7.43 42.38 -12.96
C PHE A 609 8.64 43.33 -13.13
N LYS A 610 9.04 43.62 -14.41
CA LYS A 610 9.83 44.81 -14.75
C LYS A 610 8.95 46.05 -14.92
N TRP A 611 7.67 45.97 -14.52
CA TRP A 611 6.67 47.04 -14.52
C TRP A 611 6.31 47.60 -15.90
N LYS A 612 6.54 46.85 -16.98
CA LYS A 612 6.08 47.26 -18.35
C LYS A 612 4.58 47.30 -18.38
N LYS A 613 3.99 48.49 -18.52
CA LYS A 613 2.53 48.70 -18.52
C LYS A 613 1.89 47.99 -19.72
N SER A 614 0.71 47.43 -19.47
CA SER A 614 -0.15 46.86 -20.53
C SER A 614 -1.15 47.92 -21.00
N LYS A 615 -1.37 47.99 -22.30
CA LYS A 615 -2.41 48.85 -22.93
C LYS A 615 -3.82 48.26 -22.80
N THR A 616 -3.98 46.99 -22.30
CA THR A 616 -5.27 46.31 -22.21
C THR A 616 -6.17 46.93 -21.14
N LYS A 617 -7.36 47.37 -21.54
CA LYS A 617 -8.37 47.91 -20.62
C LYS A 617 -9.11 46.78 -19.93
N VAL A 618 -8.93 46.62 -18.60
CA VAL A 618 -9.44 45.50 -17.76
C VAL A 618 -10.55 45.92 -16.79
N TYR A 619 -10.76 47.17 -16.54
CA TYR A 619 -11.77 47.68 -15.59
C TYR A 619 -13.19 47.18 -15.92
N LYS A 620 -13.95 46.79 -14.89
CA LYS A 620 -15.30 46.18 -14.95
C LYS A 620 -15.37 44.79 -15.65
N LYS A 621 -14.25 44.25 -16.13
CA LYS A 621 -14.20 42.94 -16.81
C LYS A 621 -13.86 41.83 -15.82
N THR A 622 -14.26 40.58 -16.18
CA THR A 622 -14.00 39.37 -15.40
C THR A 622 -12.92 38.53 -16.05
N TYR A 623 -12.02 37.97 -15.23
CA TYR A 623 -10.89 37.18 -15.62
C TYR A 623 -10.75 35.95 -14.69
N VAL A 624 -9.95 34.96 -15.10
CA VAL A 624 -9.46 33.90 -14.20
C VAL A 624 -8.10 34.34 -13.68
N ALA A 625 -7.98 34.50 -12.37
CA ALA A 625 -6.71 34.71 -11.71
C ALA A 625 -6.14 33.31 -11.35
N LYS A 626 -5.22 32.81 -12.20
CA LYS A 626 -4.63 31.48 -12.00
C LYS A 626 -3.59 31.48 -10.90
N TYR A 627 -2.77 32.52 -10.81
CA TYR A 627 -1.67 32.61 -9.85
C TYR A 627 -1.70 33.93 -9.08
N ARG A 628 -1.21 33.88 -7.81
CA ARG A 628 -0.88 34.99 -6.96
C ARG A 628 0.64 35.06 -6.77
N TYR A 629 1.18 36.25 -6.71
CA TYR A 629 2.56 36.54 -6.44
C TYR A 629 2.67 37.49 -5.24
N ASP A 630 3.43 37.08 -4.22
CA ASP A 630 3.72 37.91 -3.05
C ASP A 630 5.06 38.61 -3.29
N HIS A 631 5.00 39.82 -3.86
CA HIS A 631 6.15 40.55 -4.33
C HIS A 631 6.96 41.18 -3.16
N LYS A 632 8.29 41.31 -3.34
CA LYS A 632 9.18 41.88 -2.30
C LYS A 632 8.81 43.32 -1.86
N ASN A 633 8.02 44.08 -2.66
CA ASN A 633 7.51 45.38 -2.31
C ASN A 633 6.30 45.37 -1.34
N GLY A 634 5.99 44.23 -0.74
CA GLY A 634 4.86 44.03 0.17
C GLY A 634 3.50 43.88 -0.48
N ASN A 635 3.36 44.05 -1.78
CA ASN A 635 2.10 43.91 -2.50
C ASN A 635 1.89 42.49 -3.07
N LYS A 636 0.62 42.10 -3.13
CA LYS A 636 0.21 40.84 -3.78
C LYS A 636 -0.35 41.13 -5.16
N TYR A 637 0.14 40.43 -6.19
CA TYR A 637 -0.29 40.58 -7.57
C TYR A 637 -0.97 39.30 -8.07
N LEU A 638 -1.96 39.43 -8.93
CA LEU A 638 -2.66 38.33 -9.59
C LEU A 638 -2.30 38.31 -11.06
N ALA A 639 -1.97 37.12 -11.56
CA ALA A 639 -1.85 36.86 -12.99
C ALA A 639 -3.25 36.59 -13.57
N LEU A 640 -3.72 37.49 -14.41
CA LEU A 640 -5.02 37.42 -15.05
C LEU A 640 -4.95 36.69 -16.37
N TYR A 641 -5.96 35.84 -16.60
CA TYR A 641 -6.17 35.10 -17.85
C TYR A 641 -7.60 35.31 -18.37
N THR A 642 -7.78 35.29 -19.65
CA THR A 642 -9.13 35.22 -20.26
C THR A 642 -9.78 33.88 -19.93
N LYS A 643 -11.09 33.74 -20.16
CA LYS A 643 -11.80 32.47 -20.00
C LYS A 643 -11.21 31.36 -20.89
N GLY A 644 -10.69 31.72 -22.07
CA GLY A 644 -10.00 30.81 -23.00
C GLY A 644 -8.51 30.55 -22.67
N GLY A 645 -8.02 30.97 -21.48
CA GLY A 645 -6.68 30.65 -21.01
C GLY A 645 -5.56 31.60 -21.47
N LYS A 646 -5.84 32.62 -22.31
CA LYS A 646 -4.82 33.58 -22.77
C LYS A 646 -4.39 34.50 -21.61
N PHE A 647 -3.11 34.61 -21.36
CA PHE A 647 -2.56 35.55 -20.36
C PHE A 647 -2.82 37.01 -20.71
N VAL A 648 -3.21 37.80 -19.74
CA VAL A 648 -3.62 39.23 -19.90
C VAL A 648 -2.61 40.18 -19.25
N GLY A 649 -2.10 39.81 -18.09
CA GLY A 649 -1.13 40.60 -17.34
C GLY A 649 -1.25 40.41 -15.83
N TYR A 650 -0.42 41.14 -15.10
CA TYR A 650 -0.38 41.18 -13.64
C TYR A 650 -1.08 42.43 -13.10
N ILE A 651 -1.95 42.26 -12.11
CA ILE A 651 -2.62 43.38 -11.46
C ILE A 651 -2.53 43.23 -9.91
N ASN A 652 -2.45 44.34 -9.20
CA ASN A 652 -2.48 44.28 -7.74
C ASN A 652 -3.79 43.62 -7.26
N LYS A 653 -3.71 42.71 -6.27
CA LYS A 653 -4.85 41.99 -5.70
C LYS A 653 -5.94 42.94 -5.17
N LYS A 654 -5.56 44.11 -4.66
CA LYS A 654 -6.50 45.13 -4.17
C LYS A 654 -7.42 45.72 -5.27
N ALA A 655 -7.08 45.53 -6.54
CA ALA A 655 -7.84 46.02 -7.69
C ALA A 655 -9.06 45.17 -8.02
N VAL A 656 -9.20 43.97 -7.48
CA VAL A 656 -10.20 43.01 -7.89
C VAL A 656 -11.10 42.54 -6.75
N LYS A 657 -12.35 42.21 -7.09
CA LYS A 657 -13.27 41.46 -6.24
C LYS A 657 -13.25 40.00 -6.68
N ARG A 658 -13.01 39.09 -5.74
CA ARG A 658 -13.14 37.65 -5.94
C ARG A 658 -14.60 37.28 -6.15
N LEU A 659 -14.88 36.42 -7.13
CA LEU A 659 -16.22 35.89 -7.44
C LEU A 659 -16.32 34.44 -6.91
N GLY A 660 -15.98 33.46 -7.72
CA GLY A 660 -16.04 32.04 -7.38
C GLY A 660 -14.79 31.29 -7.83
N SER A 661 -14.66 30.01 -7.47
CA SER A 661 -13.57 29.14 -7.96
C SER A 661 -13.64 29.01 -9.47
N ALA A 662 -12.50 29.07 -10.14
CA ALA A 662 -12.43 28.89 -11.61
C ALA A 662 -12.80 27.47 -12.05
N THR A 663 -12.70 26.49 -11.17
CA THR A 663 -13.03 25.07 -11.40
C THR A 663 -14.51 24.75 -11.18
N GLN A 664 -15.28 25.66 -10.51
CA GLN A 664 -16.71 25.47 -10.28
C GLN A 664 -17.55 26.25 -11.28
N PRO A 665 -18.72 25.73 -11.70
CA PRO A 665 -19.63 26.45 -12.59
C PRO A 665 -20.06 27.79 -11.97
N GLU A 666 -20.22 28.83 -12.80
CA GLU A 666 -20.65 30.19 -12.35
C GLU A 666 -22.01 30.22 -11.66
N GLN A 667 -22.88 29.30 -12.02
CA GLN A 667 -24.21 29.14 -11.38
C GLN A 667 -24.14 28.55 -9.96
N GLY A 668 -23.01 27.98 -9.53
CA GLY A 668 -22.88 27.27 -8.27
C GLY A 668 -23.57 25.90 -8.26
N LYS A 669 -23.60 25.25 -7.09
CA LYS A 669 -24.30 23.96 -6.92
C LYS A 669 -25.83 24.14 -7.04
N ALA A 670 -26.48 23.10 -7.58
CA ALA A 670 -27.93 22.98 -7.51
C ALA A 670 -28.34 22.57 -6.08
N TYR A 671 -29.20 23.32 -5.48
CA TYR A 671 -29.88 22.99 -4.20
C TYR A 671 -31.29 22.54 -4.49
N THR A 672 -31.68 21.38 -4.02
CA THR A 672 -33.09 20.92 -4.10
C THR A 672 -34.02 21.99 -3.49
N TYR A 673 -35.07 22.36 -4.20
CA TYR A 673 -35.99 23.37 -3.74
C TYR A 673 -37.42 22.83 -3.65
N GLY A 674 -37.91 22.08 -4.65
CA GLY A 674 -39.13 21.27 -4.63
C GLY A 674 -40.45 22.03 -4.41
N LYS A 675 -40.48 23.34 -4.62
CA LYS A 675 -41.68 24.16 -4.31
C LYS A 675 -42.43 24.59 -5.56
N ARG A 676 -43.77 24.65 -5.48
CA ARG A 676 -44.59 25.29 -6.49
C ARG A 676 -44.43 26.81 -6.39
N VAL A 677 -44.21 27.46 -7.53
CA VAL A 677 -44.03 28.92 -7.60
C VAL A 677 -44.83 29.54 -8.70
N LYS A 678 -45.48 30.66 -8.41
CA LYS A 678 -46.21 31.50 -9.38
C LYS A 678 -45.33 32.68 -9.79
N ILE A 679 -45.15 32.93 -11.10
CA ILE A 679 -44.32 34.04 -11.58
C ILE A 679 -45.15 35.35 -11.50
N LYS A 680 -44.69 36.24 -10.66
CA LYS A 680 -45.39 37.50 -10.31
C LYS A 680 -44.81 38.74 -10.98
N SER A 681 -43.63 38.67 -11.60
CA SER A 681 -42.95 39.83 -12.17
C SER A 681 -42.55 39.64 -13.62
N LYS A 682 -42.91 40.58 -14.51
CA LYS A 682 -42.44 40.67 -15.92
C LYS A 682 -41.01 41.23 -16.01
N LYS A 683 -40.49 41.85 -14.95
CA LYS A 683 -39.19 42.53 -14.92
C LYS A 683 -38.02 41.55 -15.14
N TYR A 684 -38.18 40.28 -14.79
CA TYR A 684 -37.15 39.30 -14.84
C TYR A 684 -37.31 38.37 -16.05
N LYS A 685 -36.21 38.17 -16.81
CA LYS A 685 -36.24 37.35 -18.02
C LYS A 685 -36.01 35.88 -17.68
N LEU A 686 -36.64 35.00 -18.44
CA LEU A 686 -36.38 33.55 -18.41
C LEU A 686 -35.23 33.21 -19.31
N TYR A 687 -34.32 32.34 -18.84
CA TYR A 687 -33.14 31.90 -19.59
C TYR A 687 -33.16 30.38 -19.79
N LYS A 688 -32.70 29.92 -20.99
CA LYS A 688 -32.59 28.49 -21.30
C LYS A 688 -31.41 27.85 -20.55
N ASN A 689 -30.35 28.61 -20.25
CA ASN A 689 -29.14 28.19 -19.59
C ASN A 689 -28.46 29.37 -18.90
N PHE A 690 -27.41 29.09 -18.11
CA PHE A 690 -26.61 30.13 -17.45
C PHE A 690 -25.56 30.80 -18.37
N LYS A 691 -25.56 30.49 -19.71
CA LYS A 691 -24.96 31.34 -20.75
C LYS A 691 -25.87 32.49 -21.16
N TRP A 692 -26.96 32.69 -20.42
CA TRP A 692 -27.95 33.79 -20.56
C TRP A 692 -28.71 33.78 -21.89
N LYS A 693 -28.83 32.60 -22.56
CA LYS A 693 -29.68 32.47 -23.75
C LYS A 693 -31.14 32.66 -23.34
N LYS A 694 -31.77 33.74 -23.79
CA LYS A 694 -33.18 34.06 -23.45
C LYS A 694 -34.12 32.97 -23.95
N SER A 695 -35.12 32.63 -23.17
CA SER A 695 -36.20 31.78 -23.58
C SER A 695 -37.35 32.64 -24.15
N LYS A 696 -37.97 32.15 -25.22
CA LYS A 696 -39.19 32.78 -25.79
C LYS A 696 -40.46 32.42 -25.00
N THR A 697 -40.38 31.48 -24.05
CA THR A 697 -41.54 31.01 -23.27
C THR A 697 -42.09 32.11 -22.35
N LYS A 698 -43.38 32.44 -22.50
CA LYS A 698 -44.08 33.41 -21.65
C LYS A 698 -44.47 32.70 -20.34
N VAL A 699 -43.90 33.11 -19.20
CA VAL A 699 -44.06 32.47 -17.87
C VAL A 699 -44.86 33.36 -16.87
N TYR A 700 -45.07 34.61 -17.15
CA TYR A 700 -45.77 35.54 -16.26
C TYR A 700 -47.18 35.05 -15.91
N LYS A 701 -47.61 35.22 -14.65
CA LYS A 701 -48.85 34.73 -14.05
C LYS A 701 -49.05 33.22 -14.05
N LYS A 702 -48.11 32.41 -14.60
CA LYS A 702 -48.16 30.93 -14.62
C LYS A 702 -47.48 30.33 -13.41
N THR A 703 -47.92 29.10 -13.06
CA THR A 703 -47.36 28.32 -11.94
C THR A 703 -46.47 27.19 -12.47
N TYR A 704 -45.35 26.98 -11.83
CA TYR A 704 -44.35 25.98 -12.16
C TYR A 704 -43.85 25.27 -10.91
N VAL A 705 -43.21 24.13 -11.06
CA VAL A 705 -42.42 23.48 -10.02
C VAL A 705 -40.99 23.98 -10.10
N ALA A 706 -40.49 24.63 -9.07
CA ALA A 706 -39.08 25.02 -8.96
C ALA A 706 -38.33 23.88 -8.28
N LYS A 707 -37.78 22.94 -9.09
CA LYS A 707 -37.09 21.78 -8.55
C LYS A 707 -35.75 22.14 -7.85
N TYR A 708 -35.03 23.09 -8.44
CA TYR A 708 -33.69 23.46 -7.94
C TYR A 708 -33.59 24.99 -7.81
N ARG A 709 -32.73 25.39 -6.83
CA ARG A 709 -32.29 26.78 -6.63
C ARG A 709 -30.79 26.87 -6.78
N TYR A 710 -30.29 27.92 -7.40
CA TYR A 710 -28.89 28.21 -7.64
C TYR A 710 -28.50 29.54 -7.00
N LYS A 711 -27.35 29.60 -6.34
CA LYS A 711 -26.72 30.84 -5.88
C LYS A 711 -25.61 31.20 -6.87
N HIS A 712 -25.97 32.04 -7.87
CA HIS A 712 -25.03 32.43 -8.90
C HIS A 712 -23.97 33.42 -8.41
N GLU A 713 -22.74 33.34 -8.93
CA GLU A 713 -21.67 34.25 -8.50
C GLU A 713 -21.88 35.72 -8.84
N ASN A 714 -22.85 36.07 -9.71
CA ASN A 714 -23.29 37.45 -9.92
C ASN A 714 -24.08 38.03 -8.72
N GLY A 715 -24.25 37.28 -7.64
CA GLY A 715 -24.93 37.67 -6.42
C GLY A 715 -26.43 37.38 -6.41
N ASN A 716 -26.98 36.93 -7.52
CA ASN A 716 -28.43 36.61 -7.60
C ASN A 716 -28.69 35.11 -7.36
N LYS A 717 -29.91 34.82 -6.92
CA LYS A 717 -30.44 33.46 -6.81
C LYS A 717 -31.37 33.18 -7.98
N TYR A 718 -31.31 31.97 -8.52
CA TYR A 718 -32.16 31.56 -9.65
C TYR A 718 -32.87 30.25 -9.32
N LEU A 719 -34.09 30.11 -9.87
CA LEU A 719 -34.91 28.90 -9.82
C LEU A 719 -34.86 28.20 -11.18
N ALA A 720 -34.69 26.88 -11.17
CA ALA A 720 -34.96 26.04 -12.34
C ALA A 720 -36.43 25.65 -12.33
N LEU A 721 -37.17 26.14 -13.34
CA LEU A 721 -38.61 25.93 -13.46
C LEU A 721 -38.91 24.70 -14.31
N TYR A 722 -39.90 23.93 -13.89
CA TYR A 722 -40.43 22.76 -14.59
C TYR A 722 -41.98 22.85 -14.66
N THR A 723 -42.56 22.29 -15.72
CA THR A 723 -44.00 22.07 -15.80
C THR A 723 -44.45 21.06 -14.74
N LYS A 724 -45.76 20.91 -14.53
CA LYS A 724 -46.34 19.89 -13.64
C LYS A 724 -45.97 18.48 -14.12
N SER A 725 -45.86 18.29 -15.45
CA SER A 725 -45.41 17.04 -16.10
C SER A 725 -43.89 16.82 -16.07
N GLY A 726 -43.08 17.68 -15.40
CA GLY A 726 -41.64 17.49 -15.25
C GLY A 726 -40.74 18.05 -16.37
N LYS A 727 -41.32 18.67 -17.41
CA LYS A 727 -40.54 19.26 -18.51
C LYS A 727 -39.85 20.56 -18.05
N PHE A 728 -38.53 20.66 -18.30
CA PHE A 728 -37.75 21.87 -18.00
C PHE A 728 -38.16 23.06 -18.83
N VAL A 729 -38.37 24.22 -18.18
CA VAL A 729 -38.83 25.46 -18.81
C VAL A 729 -37.75 26.51 -18.92
N GLY A 730 -36.90 26.61 -17.91
CA GLY A 730 -35.80 27.57 -17.88
C GLY A 730 -35.43 28.04 -16.47
N TYR A 731 -34.45 28.94 -16.44
CA TYR A 731 -33.95 29.57 -15.19
C TYR A 731 -34.52 31.00 -15.07
N ILE A 732 -35.01 31.34 -13.89
CA ILE A 732 -35.48 32.69 -13.59
C ILE A 732 -34.95 33.17 -12.23
N ASN A 733 -34.75 34.48 -12.10
CA ASN A 733 -34.38 35.07 -10.81
C ASN A 733 -35.44 34.78 -9.74
N THR A 734 -35.03 34.41 -8.53
CA THR A 734 -35.96 34.11 -7.42
C THR A 734 -36.91 35.25 -7.10
N LYS A 735 -36.49 36.51 -7.32
CA LYS A 735 -37.35 37.70 -7.10
C LYS A 735 -38.53 37.78 -8.05
N ALA A 736 -38.55 37.02 -9.15
CA ALA A 736 -39.68 36.96 -10.08
C ALA A 736 -40.83 36.10 -9.58
N ALA A 737 -40.63 35.25 -8.59
CA ALA A 737 -41.52 34.16 -8.21
C ALA A 737 -41.96 34.29 -6.75
N LYS A 738 -43.22 33.88 -6.45
CA LYS A 738 -43.76 33.68 -5.11
C LYS A 738 -44.13 32.22 -4.96
N VAL A 739 -43.75 31.62 -3.83
CA VAL A 739 -44.17 30.26 -3.48
C VAL A 739 -45.69 30.24 -3.32
N VAL A 740 -46.31 29.21 -3.84
CA VAL A 740 -47.76 28.96 -3.71
C VAL A 740 -47.94 27.53 -3.17
N LYS A 741 -48.98 27.35 -2.36
CA LYS A 741 -49.35 26.02 -1.83
C LYS A 741 -49.70 25.04 -2.93
#